data_f805e5b2560fcc89be1329be1836e1da
#
_entry.id   f805e5b2560fcc89be1329be1836e1da
#
_cell.length_a   1.000
_cell.length_b   1.000
_cell.length_c   1.000
_cell.angle_alpha   90.00
_cell.angle_beta   90.00
_cell.angle_gamma   90.00
#
_symmetry.space_group_name_H-M   'P 1'
#
loop_
_entity.id
_entity.type
_entity.pdbx_description
1 polymer ?
#
loop_
_entity_poly.entity_id
_entity_poly.type
_entity_poly.pdbx_seq_one_letter_code
_entity_poly.pdbx_strand_id
1 'polypeptide(L)'
;MTQANPAASRRVSPLSIAFGILAAIVFVLLSAAGIYTDWLWFKQLDFEVVFFTQIVAQVVAFTIGFAVMAIVISVGLMLAWRTRPIYLRMPDESPFQAYQQLLESLRKIVMFGVPALIGLGGGLVAAREWQTAMLWLNGGEFGQTDAHFGFDLGFFIFDLPFLAFVVGYLSGAVFLAALINLGVHVVYGGIRFNGREISVSKPARVQLSILVAVYLVLQGASLWLDQYTAAVTTGSLFTGVSYTDANAVIPGLQILALISVAVAITFLVTAFLARWRLSIIATALMVEVIEYDATVVAEAGALRSDAKTTASIRILDPALVSDAFRQLEQYRQYYSFPNRLHVDRYVIDGETQDTVVAVRELNQAGLGDSQSWYNSTIVYTHGYGFVAAYGNRRDSDGKPLFLQSGIPPVGLLGDFEPRIYFGLNSPEYSIVGAADGGSPLEFDFPAGEDGQRETYTTFSGEGGPSVGSLFNRVAFALKFQSEQILLSEAINAESQILYNRNPAERVSALAPFLTVDTEVYPAVVDGRIKWIVDGYTTSANYPYSNQEAFNLAILDSASETFNRNIGDINYIRNSVKATVDAYDGSVDFYEWDETDPILKAWKSIYPDIIQPKSNMSGELLAHVRYPGDLFKMQRSVLGRYHVTEAGAFYSQQDAWMTPNDPVDGTGLGTLQPAYYLTMEAPGDDQSAFSLYSTFIPQSTGETTRNVLTGYLIANADAGSTDGVVSEDYGKLTLLNLPRETIVPGPGQVQNNFNADSNVSSLLNILRQGSTRVLNGNLLTLPVGGGLLYVQPVYIESTGETSYPLLQKILVAFGDEIAFEDTLEQALDVLFGGNSGANVSDGGQSGSTGSGSSGTATSSGNADLDAALNAANQALKDKEQALRSGDWTAFGEADERLRQAVEDALAALEN
;
A
#
# COMPACT_ATOMS: atom_id res chain seq x y z
N MET A 1 51.42 48.29 34.49
CA MET A 1 50.21 48.24 35.24
C MET A 1 49.06 48.39 34.21
N THR A 2 48.57 47.31 33.67
CA THR A 2 47.32 47.29 32.84
C THR A 2 46.37 46.43 33.56
N GLN A 3 45.33 47.05 34.12
CA GLN A 3 44.22 46.37 34.79
C GLN A 3 43.43 45.52 33.79
N ALA A 4 43.39 44.21 34.01
CA ALA A 4 42.48 43.30 33.30
C ALA A 4 41.06 43.59 33.78
N ASN A 5 40.17 43.99 32.88
CA ASN A 5 38.75 44.16 33.09
C ASN A 5 38.13 42.77 33.44
N PRO A 6 37.36 42.63 34.53
CA PRO A 6 36.67 41.41 34.84
C PRO A 6 35.62 41.16 33.75
N ALA A 7 35.61 39.98 33.18
CA ALA A 7 34.64 39.54 32.21
C ALA A 7 33.20 39.70 32.77
N ALA A 8 32.45 40.63 32.19
CA ALA A 8 31.07 40.86 32.53
C ALA A 8 30.25 39.54 32.33
N SER A 9 29.71 39.02 33.42
CA SER A 9 28.77 37.92 33.37
C SER A 9 27.60 38.36 32.46
N ARG A 10 27.46 37.73 31.29
CA ARG A 10 26.30 37.95 30.44
C ARG A 10 25.07 37.49 31.23
N ARG A 11 24.39 38.38 31.91
CA ARG A 11 23.06 38.13 32.44
C ARG A 11 22.13 37.92 31.25
N VAL A 12 21.49 36.75 31.19
CA VAL A 12 20.40 36.52 30.20
C VAL A 12 19.39 37.67 30.35
N SER A 13 19.06 38.33 29.27
CA SER A 13 18.20 39.48 29.33
C SER A 13 16.81 39.03 29.81
N PRO A 14 16.11 39.84 30.64
CA PRO A 14 14.74 39.51 31.06
C PRO A 14 13.80 39.30 29.88
N LEU A 15 14.07 39.93 28.75
CA LEU A 15 13.34 39.78 27.50
C LEU A 15 13.52 38.37 26.90
N SER A 16 14.76 37.81 26.94
CA SER A 16 15.03 36.44 26.44
C SER A 16 14.34 35.38 27.31
N ILE A 17 14.25 35.62 28.63
CA ILE A 17 13.52 34.73 29.55
C ILE A 17 12.02 34.82 29.29
N ALA A 18 11.45 36.03 29.15
CA ALA A 18 10.07 36.27 28.83
C ALA A 18 9.68 35.63 27.50
N PHE A 19 10.53 35.73 26.46
CA PHE A 19 10.33 35.11 25.16
C PHE A 19 10.39 33.58 25.26
N GLY A 20 11.30 33.04 26.05
CA GLY A 20 11.40 31.59 26.31
C GLY A 20 10.17 31.05 27.04
N ILE A 21 9.64 31.80 28.03
CA ILE A 21 8.40 31.41 28.72
C ILE A 21 7.21 31.49 27.79
N LEU A 22 7.10 32.55 26.98
CA LEU A 22 6.02 32.69 26.00
C LEU A 22 6.05 31.56 24.97
N ALA A 23 7.23 31.23 24.43
CA ALA A 23 7.38 30.11 23.49
C ALA A 23 6.99 28.79 24.14
N ALA A 24 7.37 28.54 25.39
CA ALA A 24 6.95 27.36 26.14
C ALA A 24 5.43 27.31 26.37
N ILE A 25 4.79 28.43 26.71
CA ILE A 25 3.34 28.49 26.85
C ILE A 25 2.64 28.20 25.53
N VAL A 26 3.07 28.81 24.43
CA VAL A 26 2.52 28.56 23.09
C VAL A 26 2.68 27.10 22.71
N PHE A 27 3.85 26.52 22.93
CA PHE A 27 4.11 25.10 22.68
C PHE A 27 3.16 24.18 23.48
N VAL A 28 2.98 24.47 24.77
CA VAL A 28 2.07 23.68 25.63
C VAL A 28 0.62 23.83 25.15
N LEU A 29 0.19 25.05 24.78
CA LEU A 29 -1.17 25.26 24.29
C LEU A 29 -1.42 24.55 22.96
N LEU A 30 -0.48 24.61 22.02
CA LEU A 30 -0.60 23.88 20.72
C LEU A 30 -0.62 22.37 20.94
N SER A 31 0.25 21.84 21.81
CA SER A 31 0.27 20.42 22.13
C SER A 31 -1.01 19.97 22.83
N ALA A 32 -1.52 20.76 23.78
CA ALA A 32 -2.76 20.44 24.49
C ALA A 32 -3.98 20.51 23.54
N ALA A 33 -4.01 21.48 22.64
CA ALA A 33 -5.05 21.57 21.61
C ALA A 33 -5.02 20.34 20.68
N GLY A 34 -3.83 19.91 20.23
CA GLY A 34 -3.66 18.69 19.44
C GLY A 34 -4.19 17.46 20.16
N ILE A 35 -3.71 17.19 21.37
CA ILE A 35 -4.15 16.04 22.18
C ILE A 35 -5.67 16.05 22.42
N TYR A 36 -6.23 17.21 22.72
CA TYR A 36 -7.67 17.36 22.98
C TYR A 36 -8.50 17.10 21.72
N THR A 37 -8.09 17.65 20.59
CA THR A 37 -8.81 17.46 19.32
C THR A 37 -8.68 16.03 18.79
N ASP A 38 -7.52 15.39 18.98
CA ASP A 38 -7.34 13.98 18.65
C ASP A 38 -8.22 13.09 19.54
N TRP A 39 -8.29 13.35 20.85
CA TRP A 39 -9.23 12.65 21.72
C TRP A 39 -10.69 12.80 21.26
N LEU A 40 -11.12 14.01 20.86
CA LEU A 40 -12.48 14.22 20.34
C LEU A 40 -12.75 13.39 19.08
N TRP A 41 -11.75 13.26 18.21
CA TRP A 41 -11.85 12.48 16.99
C TRP A 41 -11.96 10.97 17.27
N PHE A 42 -11.09 10.43 18.13
CA PHE A 42 -11.19 9.03 18.56
C PHE A 42 -12.52 8.74 19.27
N LYS A 43 -12.98 9.68 20.08
CA LYS A 43 -14.25 9.56 20.81
C LYS A 43 -15.45 9.52 19.87
N GLN A 44 -15.46 10.35 18.83
CA GLN A 44 -16.55 10.42 17.89
C GLN A 44 -16.68 9.12 17.05
N LEU A 45 -15.59 8.38 16.92
CA LEU A 45 -15.54 7.10 16.22
C LEU A 45 -15.69 5.87 17.14
N ASP A 46 -15.86 6.07 18.47
CA ASP A 46 -15.87 5.01 19.49
C ASP A 46 -14.55 4.24 19.64
N PHE A 47 -13.42 4.84 19.22
CA PHE A 47 -12.07 4.29 19.35
C PHE A 47 -11.25 4.92 20.48
N GLU A 48 -11.88 5.45 21.54
CA GLU A 48 -11.18 6.05 22.67
C GLU A 48 -10.16 5.09 23.34
N VAL A 49 -10.43 3.79 23.31
CA VAL A 49 -9.53 2.75 23.83
C VAL A 49 -8.16 2.81 23.15
N VAL A 50 -8.11 2.98 21.84
CA VAL A 50 -6.83 3.10 21.08
C VAL A 50 -6.07 4.32 21.55
N PHE A 51 -6.73 5.48 21.61
CA PHE A 51 -6.12 6.74 22.03
C PHE A 51 -5.55 6.67 23.45
N PHE A 52 -6.35 6.21 24.43
CA PHE A 52 -5.90 6.14 25.81
C PHE A 52 -4.83 5.09 26.04
N THR A 53 -4.95 3.90 25.44
CA THR A 53 -3.95 2.84 25.57
C THR A 53 -2.61 3.30 25.02
N GLN A 54 -2.58 3.94 23.85
CA GLN A 54 -1.37 4.48 23.26
C GLN A 54 -0.73 5.55 24.16
N ILE A 55 -1.49 6.54 24.60
CA ILE A 55 -0.97 7.61 25.46
C ILE A 55 -0.49 7.05 26.80
N VAL A 56 -1.27 6.19 27.44
CA VAL A 56 -0.90 5.61 28.75
C VAL A 56 0.37 4.76 28.58
N ALA A 57 0.45 3.91 27.58
CA ALA A 57 1.64 3.10 27.31
C ALA A 57 2.89 3.98 27.07
N GLN A 58 2.76 5.04 26.27
CA GLN A 58 3.85 5.98 26.01
C GLN A 58 4.27 6.74 27.27
N VAL A 59 3.32 7.22 28.09
CA VAL A 59 3.59 7.93 29.35
C VAL A 59 4.23 7.00 30.37
N VAL A 60 3.78 5.77 30.49
CA VAL A 60 4.38 4.76 31.39
C VAL A 60 5.80 4.44 30.95
N ALA A 61 6.00 4.14 29.66
CA ALA A 61 7.33 3.86 29.09
C ALA A 61 8.28 5.06 29.26
N PHE A 62 7.79 6.29 28.97
CA PHE A 62 8.52 7.53 29.22
C PHE A 62 8.93 7.66 30.69
N THR A 63 7.99 7.46 31.62
CA THR A 63 8.22 7.65 33.05
C THR A 63 9.25 6.65 33.58
N ILE A 64 9.16 5.38 33.16
CA ILE A 64 10.11 4.33 33.51
C ILE A 64 11.49 4.66 32.93
N GLY A 65 11.57 4.97 31.64
CA GLY A 65 12.82 5.32 30.99
C GLY A 65 13.46 6.58 31.58
N PHE A 66 12.67 7.63 31.80
CA PHE A 66 13.12 8.83 32.49
C PHE A 66 13.71 8.51 33.87
N ALA A 67 12.97 7.76 34.69
CA ALA A 67 13.39 7.41 36.05
C ALA A 67 14.68 6.59 36.05
N VAL A 68 14.76 5.54 35.21
CA VAL A 68 15.95 4.69 35.10
C VAL A 68 17.18 5.52 34.70
N MET A 69 17.08 6.30 33.64
CA MET A 69 18.17 7.13 33.14
C MET A 69 18.59 8.18 34.16
N ALA A 70 17.63 8.92 34.73
CA ALA A 70 17.88 9.95 35.71
C ALA A 70 18.49 9.39 37.01
N ILE A 71 18.04 8.22 37.51
CA ILE A 71 18.59 7.54 38.69
C ILE A 71 20.03 7.12 38.44
N VAL A 72 20.30 6.44 37.31
CA VAL A 72 21.67 5.97 36.97
C VAL A 72 22.65 7.13 36.93
N ILE A 73 22.29 8.23 36.24
CA ILE A 73 23.12 9.44 36.17
C ILE A 73 23.25 10.12 37.55
N SER A 74 22.15 10.27 38.29
CA SER A 74 22.16 10.91 39.62
C SER A 74 23.04 10.18 40.62
N VAL A 75 22.90 8.85 40.67
CA VAL A 75 23.69 7.97 41.57
C VAL A 75 25.19 8.11 41.21
N GLY A 76 25.51 8.04 39.91
CA GLY A 76 26.86 8.24 39.44
C GLY A 76 27.44 9.58 39.88
N LEU A 77 26.73 10.68 39.58
CA LEU A 77 27.14 12.02 39.94
C LEU A 77 27.30 12.22 41.47
N MET A 78 26.32 11.69 42.25
CA MET A 78 26.38 11.79 43.73
C MET A 78 27.56 11.04 44.29
N LEU A 79 27.87 9.85 43.78
CA LEU A 79 29.05 9.09 44.23
C LEU A 79 30.34 9.80 43.83
N ALA A 80 30.48 10.25 42.59
CA ALA A 80 31.67 11.03 42.16
C ALA A 80 31.89 12.30 43.00
N TRP A 81 30.78 12.97 43.33
CA TRP A 81 30.84 14.18 44.19
C TRP A 81 31.23 13.88 45.61
N ARG A 82 30.65 12.80 46.24
CA ARG A 82 30.99 12.42 47.62
C ARG A 82 32.40 11.90 47.78
N THR A 83 32.96 11.30 46.73
CA THR A 83 34.29 10.65 46.78
C THR A 83 35.40 11.51 46.19
N ARG A 84 35.13 12.78 45.83
CA ARG A 84 36.10 13.71 45.30
C ARG A 84 37.21 14.01 46.32
N PRO A 85 38.47 14.19 45.93
CA PRO A 85 39.58 14.55 46.83
C PRO A 85 39.42 15.99 47.32
N ILE A 86 38.99 16.21 48.57
CA ILE A 86 38.69 17.54 49.17
C ILE A 86 40.00 18.32 49.55
N TYR A 87 41.11 17.64 49.74
CA TYR A 87 42.34 18.22 50.28
C TYR A 87 43.47 18.46 49.28
N LEU A 88 43.26 18.27 47.99
CA LEU A 88 44.30 18.47 47.01
C LEU A 88 44.13 19.85 46.32
N ARG A 89 44.86 20.87 46.78
CA ARG A 89 45.01 22.10 46.00
C ARG A 89 45.68 21.74 44.68
N MET A 90 45.04 22.01 43.59
CA MET A 90 45.71 22.04 42.29
C MET A 90 46.68 23.20 42.21
N PRO A 91 47.81 23.09 41.44
CA PRO A 91 48.67 24.25 41.23
C PRO A 91 47.84 25.42 40.67
N ASP A 92 48.20 26.64 41.12
CA ASP A 92 47.45 27.87 40.81
C ASP A 92 47.35 28.22 39.31
N GLU A 93 48.02 27.47 38.43
CA GLU A 93 47.98 27.61 36.98
C GLU A 93 47.16 26.50 36.26
N SER A 94 46.37 25.69 36.96
CA SER A 94 45.60 24.63 36.33
C SER A 94 44.42 25.21 35.53
N PRO A 95 44.25 24.85 34.22
CA PRO A 95 43.13 25.35 33.41
C PRO A 95 41.78 24.89 33.93
N PHE A 96 41.72 23.92 34.84
CA PHE A 96 40.50 23.37 35.39
C PHE A 96 39.96 24.15 36.62
N GLN A 97 40.70 25.08 37.23
CA GLN A 97 40.24 25.85 38.39
C GLN A 97 38.97 26.69 38.11
N ALA A 98 38.91 27.32 36.94
CA ALA A 98 37.78 28.13 36.54
C ALA A 98 36.52 27.23 36.38
N TYR A 99 36.67 26.01 35.84
CA TYR A 99 35.56 25.04 35.70
C TYR A 99 35.12 24.48 37.05
N GLN A 100 36.03 24.28 38.01
CA GLN A 100 35.66 23.85 39.36
C GLN A 100 34.84 24.93 40.08
N GLN A 101 35.23 26.20 40.00
CA GLN A 101 34.46 27.29 40.60
C GLN A 101 33.09 27.45 39.97
N LEU A 102 32.98 27.28 38.64
CA LEU A 102 31.72 27.30 37.93
C LEU A 102 30.81 26.16 38.38
N LEU A 103 31.35 24.92 38.39
CA LEU A 103 30.59 23.73 38.83
C LEU A 103 30.16 23.80 40.29
N GLU A 104 30.95 24.39 41.20
CA GLU A 104 30.55 24.62 42.59
C GLU A 104 29.40 25.65 42.69
N SER A 105 29.45 26.74 41.93
CA SER A 105 28.38 27.74 41.91
C SER A 105 27.07 27.21 41.30
N LEU A 106 27.19 26.31 40.34
CA LEU A 106 26.04 25.67 39.62
C LEU A 106 25.70 24.29 40.19
N ARG A 107 26.25 23.90 41.34
CA ARG A 107 26.14 22.57 41.91
C ARG A 107 24.74 21.98 41.88
N LYS A 108 23.72 22.75 42.35
CA LYS A 108 22.32 22.26 42.39
C LYS A 108 21.78 22.00 40.96
N ILE A 109 22.15 22.88 40.02
CA ILE A 109 21.75 22.74 38.62
C ILE A 109 22.41 21.52 37.99
N VAL A 110 23.71 21.28 38.25
CA VAL A 110 24.42 20.11 37.72
C VAL A 110 23.87 18.81 38.33
N MET A 111 23.68 18.79 39.66
CA MET A 111 23.23 17.57 40.37
C MET A 111 21.78 17.14 40.05
N PHE A 112 20.90 18.09 39.72
CA PHE A 112 19.50 17.79 39.41
C PHE A 112 19.17 18.07 37.95
N GLY A 113 19.73 19.10 37.32
CA GLY A 113 19.41 19.51 35.96
C GLY A 113 20.02 18.57 34.92
N VAL A 114 21.25 18.10 35.10
CA VAL A 114 21.90 17.17 34.14
C VAL A 114 21.16 15.82 34.13
N PRO A 115 20.88 15.15 35.26
CA PRO A 115 20.07 13.93 35.27
C PRO A 115 18.68 14.13 34.72
N ALA A 116 18.03 15.27 35.01
CA ALA A 116 16.69 15.54 34.47
C ALA A 116 16.71 15.71 32.96
N LEU A 117 17.67 16.46 32.41
CA LEU A 117 17.79 16.69 30.98
C LEU A 117 18.10 15.39 30.22
N ILE A 118 19.06 14.60 30.71
CA ILE A 118 19.43 13.32 30.09
C ILE A 118 18.28 12.31 30.30
N GLY A 119 17.62 12.33 31.47
CA GLY A 119 16.42 11.55 31.76
C GLY A 119 15.28 11.84 30.79
N LEU A 120 15.06 13.13 30.44
CA LEU A 120 14.05 13.50 29.41
C LEU A 120 14.36 12.82 28.06
N GLY A 121 15.63 12.88 27.61
CA GLY A 121 16.04 12.17 26.40
C GLY A 121 15.81 10.66 26.49
N GLY A 122 16.18 10.04 27.61
CA GLY A 122 15.96 8.63 27.89
C GLY A 122 14.48 8.27 27.90
N GLY A 123 13.64 9.09 28.53
CA GLY A 123 12.19 8.91 28.54
C GLY A 123 11.57 8.93 27.13
N LEU A 124 12.03 9.88 26.29
CA LEU A 124 11.56 9.96 24.89
C LEU A 124 11.95 8.72 24.06
N VAL A 125 13.16 8.18 24.28
CA VAL A 125 13.57 6.94 23.62
C VAL A 125 12.70 5.78 24.07
N ALA A 126 12.46 5.63 25.37
CA ALA A 126 11.62 4.56 25.91
C ALA A 126 10.16 4.69 25.46
N ALA A 127 9.64 5.93 25.35
CA ALA A 127 8.28 6.16 24.87
C ALA A 127 8.05 5.69 23.43
N ARG A 128 9.06 5.72 22.57
CA ARG A 128 8.96 5.23 21.17
C ARG A 128 8.79 3.71 21.07
N GLU A 129 9.31 3.00 22.05
CA GLU A 129 9.27 1.53 22.11
C GLU A 129 8.01 0.98 22.82
N TRP A 130 6.98 1.78 22.94
CA TRP A 130 5.74 1.37 23.62
C TRP A 130 5.08 0.15 22.98
N GLN A 131 5.10 0.01 21.66
CA GLN A 131 4.55 -1.15 20.95
C GLN A 131 5.32 -2.42 21.27
N THR A 132 6.66 -2.36 21.23
CA THR A 132 7.54 -3.46 21.62
C THR A 132 7.27 -3.91 23.06
N ALA A 133 7.07 -2.97 23.99
CA ALA A 133 6.73 -3.27 25.38
C ALA A 133 5.33 -3.89 25.52
N MET A 134 4.34 -3.38 24.78
CA MET A 134 2.97 -3.91 24.83
C MET A 134 2.88 -5.30 24.21
N LEU A 135 3.58 -5.55 23.12
CA LEU A 135 3.67 -6.87 22.49
C LEU A 135 4.37 -7.88 23.41
N TRP A 136 5.43 -7.49 24.11
CA TRP A 136 6.08 -8.33 25.10
C TRP A 136 5.14 -8.72 26.26
N LEU A 137 4.30 -7.79 26.74
CA LEU A 137 3.35 -8.05 27.83
C LEU A 137 2.15 -8.91 27.40
N ASN A 138 1.77 -8.89 26.14
CA ASN A 138 0.57 -9.55 25.60
C ASN A 138 0.88 -10.61 24.53
N GLY A 139 2.16 -10.84 24.24
CA GLY A 139 2.61 -11.86 23.29
C GLY A 139 2.22 -13.26 23.73
N GLY A 140 1.98 -14.14 22.76
CA GLY A 140 1.61 -15.52 22.95
C GLY A 140 2.55 -16.49 22.22
N GLU A 141 2.29 -17.77 22.39
CA GLU A 141 3.03 -18.83 21.69
C GLU A 141 2.52 -18.94 20.24
N PHE A 142 3.44 -19.15 19.29
CA PHE A 142 3.15 -19.53 17.91
C PHE A 142 2.84 -21.04 17.79
N GLY A 143 3.18 -21.82 18.80
CA GLY A 143 3.02 -23.28 18.79
C GLY A 143 4.03 -24.02 17.90
N GLN A 144 5.04 -23.30 17.43
CA GLN A 144 6.16 -23.83 16.67
C GLN A 144 7.47 -23.43 17.35
N THR A 145 8.42 -24.33 17.38
CA THR A 145 9.72 -24.08 18.01
C THR A 145 10.81 -23.90 16.96
N ASP A 146 11.70 -22.94 17.21
CA ASP A 146 12.94 -22.79 16.45
C ASP A 146 13.79 -24.04 16.50
N ALA A 147 14.32 -24.41 15.35
CA ALA A 147 15.05 -25.68 15.18
C ALA A 147 16.45 -25.68 15.82
N HIS A 148 17.08 -24.52 16.00
CA HIS A 148 18.44 -24.43 16.53
C HIS A 148 18.47 -24.22 18.05
N PHE A 149 17.66 -23.29 18.55
CA PHE A 149 17.64 -22.92 19.96
C PHE A 149 16.51 -23.60 20.73
N GLY A 150 15.47 -24.14 20.05
CA GLY A 150 14.33 -24.84 20.64
C GLY A 150 13.33 -23.94 21.36
N PHE A 151 13.39 -22.62 21.15
CA PHE A 151 12.40 -21.67 21.67
C PHE A 151 11.18 -21.60 20.76
N ASP A 152 10.00 -21.30 21.32
CA ASP A 152 8.83 -20.94 20.53
C ASP A 152 9.12 -19.69 19.67
N LEU A 153 8.56 -19.63 18.47
CA LEU A 153 8.80 -18.51 17.57
C LEU A 153 8.34 -17.16 18.17
N GLY A 154 7.38 -17.18 19.10
CA GLY A 154 6.97 -16.02 19.89
C GLY A 154 8.11 -15.35 20.65
N PHE A 155 9.10 -16.13 21.11
CA PHE A 155 10.29 -15.57 21.74
C PHE A 155 11.03 -14.59 20.84
N PHE A 156 11.20 -14.91 19.56
CA PHE A 156 11.93 -14.07 18.61
C PHE A 156 11.12 -12.80 18.23
N ILE A 157 9.79 -12.91 18.21
CA ILE A 157 8.90 -11.82 17.78
C ILE A 157 8.54 -10.90 18.95
N PHE A 158 8.29 -11.45 20.15
CA PHE A 158 7.78 -10.69 21.29
C PHE A 158 8.83 -10.42 22.37
N ASP A 159 9.61 -11.46 22.78
CA ASP A 159 10.53 -11.34 23.90
C ASP A 159 11.87 -10.75 23.51
N LEU A 160 12.51 -11.29 22.48
CA LEU A 160 13.87 -10.92 22.05
C LEU A 160 14.00 -9.41 21.73
N PRO A 161 13.10 -8.77 20.96
CA PRO A 161 13.18 -7.33 20.69
C PRO A 161 13.10 -6.48 21.96
N PHE A 162 12.23 -6.82 22.88
CA PHE A 162 12.08 -6.10 24.13
C PHE A 162 13.30 -6.28 25.05
N LEU A 163 13.81 -7.51 25.19
CA LEU A 163 15.00 -7.80 25.99
C LEU A 163 16.24 -7.09 25.42
N ALA A 164 16.41 -7.11 24.10
CA ALA A 164 17.50 -6.41 23.41
C ALA A 164 17.41 -4.89 23.64
N PHE A 165 16.20 -4.32 23.57
CA PHE A 165 15.97 -2.92 23.88
C PHE A 165 16.35 -2.59 25.33
N VAL A 166 15.89 -3.37 26.32
CA VAL A 166 16.18 -3.14 27.75
C VAL A 166 17.67 -3.20 28.01
N VAL A 167 18.37 -4.21 27.51
CA VAL A 167 19.83 -4.37 27.67
C VAL A 167 20.58 -3.21 27.01
N GLY A 168 20.21 -2.86 25.78
CA GLY A 168 20.78 -1.73 25.05
C GLY A 168 20.56 -0.39 25.77
N TYR A 169 19.36 -0.17 26.27
CA TYR A 169 18.99 1.03 27.01
C TYR A 169 19.79 1.18 28.31
N LEU A 170 19.89 0.12 29.10
CA LEU A 170 20.68 0.09 30.33
C LEU A 170 22.19 0.27 30.05
N SER A 171 22.69 -0.36 28.98
CA SER A 171 24.08 -0.18 28.54
C SER A 171 24.38 1.28 28.20
N GLY A 172 23.50 1.93 27.45
CA GLY A 172 23.58 3.37 27.13
C GLY A 172 23.57 4.25 28.38
N ALA A 173 22.69 3.94 29.34
CA ALA A 173 22.59 4.69 30.60
C ALA A 173 23.89 4.58 31.45
N VAL A 174 24.43 3.37 31.59
CA VAL A 174 25.68 3.13 32.33
C VAL A 174 26.88 3.76 31.60
N PHE A 175 26.93 3.67 30.26
CA PHE A 175 27.97 4.30 29.45
C PHE A 175 27.98 5.82 29.60
N LEU A 176 26.83 6.47 29.52
CA LEU A 176 26.68 7.91 29.74
C LEU A 176 27.08 8.29 31.16
N ALA A 177 26.67 7.51 32.16
CA ALA A 177 27.09 7.69 33.53
C ALA A 177 28.62 7.60 33.69
N ALA A 178 29.26 6.63 33.05
CA ALA A 178 30.71 6.48 33.07
C ALA A 178 31.42 7.70 32.47
N LEU A 179 30.96 8.19 31.31
CA LEU A 179 31.53 9.42 30.68
C LEU A 179 31.38 10.66 31.54
N ILE A 180 30.20 10.89 32.12
CA ILE A 180 29.93 12.04 32.99
C ILE A 180 30.78 11.97 34.24
N ASN A 181 30.89 10.80 34.87
CA ASN A 181 31.70 10.58 36.07
C ASN A 181 33.19 10.71 35.78
N LEU A 182 33.67 10.24 34.63
CA LEU A 182 35.04 10.48 34.14
C LEU A 182 35.31 11.98 34.09
N GLY A 183 34.43 12.76 33.47
CA GLY A 183 34.52 14.23 33.40
C GLY A 183 34.59 14.88 34.77
N VAL A 184 33.76 14.49 35.70
CA VAL A 184 33.73 14.98 37.08
C VAL A 184 35.06 14.66 37.78
N HIS A 185 35.56 13.41 37.68
CA HIS A 185 36.84 13.05 38.30
C HIS A 185 38.07 13.76 37.68
N VAL A 186 38.03 14.05 36.37
CA VAL A 186 39.06 14.87 35.72
C VAL A 186 39.01 16.29 36.25
N VAL A 187 37.88 16.95 36.30
CA VAL A 187 37.73 18.33 36.76
C VAL A 187 38.12 18.50 38.22
N TYR A 188 37.78 17.54 39.09
CA TYR A 188 38.15 17.60 40.53
C TYR A 188 39.48 16.94 40.86
N GLY A 189 40.33 16.65 39.86
CA GLY A 189 41.69 16.14 40.08
C GLY A 189 41.74 14.72 40.62
N GLY A 190 40.67 13.98 40.53
CA GLY A 190 40.60 12.52 40.77
C GLY A 190 41.39 11.73 39.73
N ILE A 191 41.55 12.31 38.54
CA ILE A 191 42.39 11.82 37.45
C ILE A 191 43.30 12.99 37.04
N ARG A 192 44.64 12.76 37.00
CA ARG A 192 45.62 13.76 36.68
C ARG A 192 46.54 13.27 35.56
N PHE A 193 46.86 14.16 34.67
CA PHE A 193 47.80 13.95 33.57
C PHE A 193 49.10 14.68 33.89
N ASN A 194 50.10 13.95 34.36
CA ASN A 194 51.42 14.50 34.66
C ASN A 194 52.44 14.07 33.58
N GLY A 195 52.39 14.75 32.43
CA GLY A 195 53.24 14.38 31.31
C GLY A 195 52.92 12.97 30.75
N ARG A 196 53.76 11.99 30.99
CA ARG A 196 53.59 10.57 30.56
C ARG A 196 52.90 9.69 31.58
N GLU A 197 52.64 10.15 32.78
CA GLU A 197 52.01 9.35 33.84
C GLU A 197 50.59 9.82 34.13
N ILE A 198 49.65 8.90 34.09
CA ILE A 198 48.23 9.11 34.47
C ILE A 198 48.09 8.62 35.91
N SER A 199 47.79 9.52 36.85
CA SER A 199 47.53 9.16 38.24
C SER A 199 46.03 9.19 38.49
N VAL A 200 45.46 8.09 38.96
CA VAL A 200 44.02 7.94 39.25
C VAL A 200 43.87 7.72 40.74
N SER A 201 43.03 8.54 41.39
CA SER A 201 42.71 8.38 42.81
C SER A 201 41.98 7.08 43.08
N LYS A 202 42.16 6.49 44.26
CA LYS A 202 41.49 5.24 44.65
C LYS A 202 39.94 5.29 44.48
N PRO A 203 39.23 6.37 44.89
CA PRO A 203 37.81 6.49 44.69
C PRO A 203 37.40 6.54 43.20
N ALA A 204 38.14 7.35 42.38
CA ALA A 204 37.86 7.47 40.97
C ALA A 204 38.04 6.12 40.23
N ARG A 205 39.11 5.39 40.56
CA ARG A 205 39.40 4.07 40.02
C ARG A 205 38.29 3.07 40.38
N VAL A 206 37.87 3.01 41.67
CA VAL A 206 36.82 2.10 42.13
C VAL A 206 35.50 2.39 41.44
N GLN A 207 35.08 3.65 41.41
CA GLN A 207 33.79 4.02 40.81
C GLN A 207 33.76 3.76 39.29
N LEU A 208 34.80 4.16 38.54
CA LEU A 208 34.88 3.92 37.12
C LEU A 208 34.99 2.41 36.81
N SER A 209 35.73 1.66 37.62
CA SER A 209 35.84 0.21 37.45
C SER A 209 34.48 -0.49 37.67
N ILE A 210 33.70 -0.04 38.67
CA ILE A 210 32.32 -0.58 38.87
C ILE A 210 31.41 -0.26 37.66
N LEU A 211 31.42 0.97 37.15
CA LEU A 211 30.62 1.36 35.99
C LEU A 211 31.04 0.57 34.74
N VAL A 212 32.35 0.41 34.51
CA VAL A 212 32.87 -0.43 33.43
C VAL A 212 32.51 -1.89 33.63
N ALA A 213 32.58 -2.41 34.84
CA ALA A 213 32.16 -3.81 35.14
C ALA A 213 30.68 -4.01 34.87
N VAL A 214 29.80 -3.10 35.31
CA VAL A 214 28.35 -3.15 35.03
C VAL A 214 28.09 -3.04 33.52
N TYR A 215 28.79 -2.13 32.82
CA TYR A 215 28.72 -2.02 31.38
C TYR A 215 29.11 -3.32 30.69
N LEU A 216 30.21 -3.96 31.08
CA LEU A 216 30.67 -5.21 30.52
C LEU A 216 29.74 -6.39 30.83
N VAL A 217 29.06 -6.41 31.99
CA VAL A 217 28.01 -7.41 32.27
C VAL A 217 26.83 -7.21 31.32
N LEU A 218 26.40 -5.96 31.08
CA LEU A 218 25.34 -5.65 30.13
C LEU A 218 25.77 -5.96 28.69
N GLN A 219 27.04 -5.70 28.32
CA GLN A 219 27.59 -6.13 27.03
C GLN A 219 27.63 -7.65 26.91
N GLY A 220 27.96 -8.37 27.99
CA GLY A 220 27.84 -9.83 28.01
C GLY A 220 26.41 -10.32 27.81
N ALA A 221 25.42 -9.64 28.44
CA ALA A 221 24.01 -9.94 28.18
C ALA A 221 23.58 -9.60 26.75
N SER A 222 24.08 -8.50 26.17
CA SER A 222 23.85 -8.16 24.77
C SER A 222 24.39 -9.24 23.84
N LEU A 223 25.67 -9.61 23.98
CA LEU A 223 26.31 -10.67 23.21
C LEU A 223 25.61 -12.04 23.38
N TRP A 224 25.05 -12.28 24.57
CA TRP A 224 24.24 -13.47 24.80
C TRP A 224 22.90 -13.43 24.06
N LEU A 225 22.25 -12.27 23.95
CA LEU A 225 21.03 -12.10 23.15
C LEU A 225 21.35 -12.09 21.66
N ASP A 226 22.51 -11.54 21.26
CA ASP A 226 22.95 -11.46 19.86
C ASP A 226 23.08 -12.84 19.20
N GLN A 227 23.32 -13.92 19.96
CA GLN A 227 23.31 -15.27 19.39
C GLN A 227 21.97 -15.67 18.80
N TYR A 228 20.85 -15.19 19.40
CA TYR A 228 19.50 -15.48 18.91
C TYR A 228 19.15 -14.65 17.68
N THR A 229 19.76 -13.49 17.52
CA THR A 229 19.54 -12.66 16.32
C THR A 229 20.10 -13.35 15.06
N ALA A 230 21.01 -14.31 15.18
CA ALA A 230 21.48 -15.10 14.05
C ALA A 230 20.34 -15.86 13.34
N ALA A 231 19.26 -16.23 14.04
CA ALA A 231 18.11 -16.88 13.46
C ALA A 231 17.26 -15.96 12.56
N VAL A 232 17.34 -14.64 12.78
CA VAL A 232 16.60 -13.62 12.02
C VAL A 232 17.50 -12.77 11.12
N THR A 233 18.82 -13.00 11.16
CA THR A 233 19.79 -12.24 10.35
C THR A 233 19.85 -12.80 8.94
N THR A 234 19.75 -11.91 7.94
CA THR A 234 19.89 -12.26 6.53
C THR A 234 21.37 -12.30 6.14
N GLY A 235 21.80 -13.47 5.69
CA GLY A 235 23.11 -13.67 5.04
C GLY A 235 23.06 -13.28 3.55
N SER A 236 24.12 -13.61 2.81
CA SER A 236 24.18 -13.33 1.37
C SER A 236 23.22 -14.18 0.53
N LEU A 237 22.76 -15.32 1.06
CA LEU A 237 21.97 -16.31 0.31
C LEU A 237 20.66 -16.70 1.00
N PHE A 238 20.61 -16.70 2.33
CA PHE A 238 19.43 -17.08 3.09
C PHE A 238 19.43 -16.40 4.45
N THR A 239 18.26 -16.37 5.10
CA THR A 239 18.09 -15.87 6.46
C THR A 239 18.14 -17.02 7.45
N GLY A 240 18.85 -16.81 8.56
CA GLY A 240 18.96 -17.79 9.65
C GLY A 240 20.38 -18.27 9.91
N VAL A 241 20.51 -19.22 10.83
CA VAL A 241 21.79 -19.73 11.33
C VAL A 241 22.52 -20.53 10.26
N SER A 242 23.61 -19.96 9.72
CA SER A 242 24.50 -20.67 8.79
C SER A 242 25.38 -21.70 9.52
N TYR A 243 26.06 -22.57 8.77
CA TYR A 243 27.05 -23.47 9.34
C TYR A 243 28.15 -22.72 10.09
N THR A 244 28.58 -21.57 9.55
CA THR A 244 29.55 -20.71 10.21
C THR A 244 29.00 -20.08 11.48
N ASP A 245 27.74 -19.66 11.45
CA ASP A 245 27.07 -19.12 12.66
C ASP A 245 26.97 -20.19 13.73
N ALA A 246 26.49 -21.38 13.39
CA ALA A 246 26.34 -22.48 14.32
C ALA A 246 27.67 -22.96 14.92
N ASN A 247 28.77 -22.94 14.14
CA ASN A 247 30.03 -23.58 14.55
C ASN A 247 31.12 -22.58 14.95
N ALA A 248 30.98 -21.29 14.63
CA ALA A 248 31.97 -20.28 14.93
C ALA A 248 31.37 -19.03 15.59
N VAL A 249 30.33 -18.41 14.99
CA VAL A 249 29.80 -17.11 15.46
C VAL A 249 29.03 -17.27 16.78
N ILE A 250 28.05 -18.16 16.84
CA ILE A 250 27.27 -18.40 18.07
C ILE A 250 28.17 -18.87 19.21
N PRO A 251 29.03 -19.89 19.07
CA PRO A 251 30.01 -20.23 20.09
C PRO A 251 30.96 -19.09 20.41
N GLY A 252 31.35 -18.30 19.41
CA GLY A 252 32.15 -17.09 19.59
C GLY A 252 31.42 -16.05 20.44
N LEU A 253 30.16 -15.75 20.16
CA LEU A 253 29.34 -14.84 20.95
C LEU A 253 29.14 -15.32 22.39
N GLN A 254 28.89 -16.62 22.59
CA GLN A 254 28.79 -17.22 23.92
C GLN A 254 30.11 -17.09 24.70
N ILE A 255 31.22 -17.35 24.01
CA ILE A 255 32.57 -17.17 24.61
C ILE A 255 32.84 -15.72 24.89
N LEU A 256 32.54 -14.81 23.97
CA LEU A 256 32.67 -13.35 24.14
C LEU A 256 31.78 -12.84 25.27
N ALA A 257 30.55 -13.32 25.38
CA ALA A 257 29.65 -12.98 26.49
C ALA A 257 30.25 -13.44 27.83
N LEU A 258 30.71 -14.69 27.89
CA LEU A 258 31.41 -15.21 29.07
C LEU A 258 32.73 -14.47 29.35
N ILE A 259 33.50 -14.12 28.31
CA ILE A 259 34.69 -13.29 28.44
C ILE A 259 34.33 -11.90 28.93
N SER A 260 33.26 -11.30 28.41
CA SER A 260 32.79 -9.97 28.87
C SER A 260 32.39 -10.00 30.34
N VAL A 261 31.66 -11.03 30.79
CA VAL A 261 31.35 -11.28 32.20
C VAL A 261 32.63 -11.63 33.00
N ALA A 262 33.52 -12.46 32.46
CA ALA A 262 34.80 -12.78 33.11
C ALA A 262 35.73 -11.56 33.21
N VAL A 263 35.77 -10.71 32.20
CA VAL A 263 36.48 -9.41 32.23
C VAL A 263 35.75 -8.47 33.18
N ALA A 264 34.42 -8.47 33.25
CA ALA A 264 33.69 -7.75 34.27
C ALA A 264 34.03 -8.26 35.69
N ILE A 265 34.08 -9.57 35.86
CA ILE A 265 34.54 -10.23 37.11
C ILE A 265 36.05 -9.99 37.33
N THR A 266 36.88 -9.90 36.27
CA THR A 266 38.29 -9.52 36.37
C THR A 266 38.41 -8.04 36.74
N PHE A 267 37.47 -7.21 36.32
CA PHE A 267 37.36 -5.85 36.86
C PHE A 267 36.78 -5.86 38.31
N LEU A 268 36.11 -6.93 38.73
CA LEU A 268 35.63 -7.13 40.10
C LEU A 268 36.54 -8.10 40.91
N VAL A 269 36.90 -9.21 40.35
CA VAL A 269 37.90 -10.20 40.88
C VAL A 269 38.22 -11.18 39.74
N THR A 270 39.43 -11.27 39.28
CA THR A 270 39.93 -12.13 38.19
C THR A 270 39.45 -13.60 38.21
N ALA A 271 38.89 -14.08 37.05
CA ALA A 271 39.01 -15.43 36.46
C ALA A 271 37.81 -16.41 36.32
N PHE A 272 37.71 -17.06 35.18
CA PHE A 272 37.46 -18.45 34.71
C PHE A 272 36.17 -18.84 33.92
N LEU A 273 36.28 -19.15 32.62
CA LEU A 273 36.23 -20.31 31.61
C LEU A 273 34.93 -21.17 31.47
N ALA A 274 34.32 -21.39 30.34
CA ALA A 274 34.20 -21.83 28.95
C ALA A 274 33.26 -23.04 28.59
N ARG A 275 32.55 -22.98 27.42
CA ARG A 275 32.13 -23.97 26.32
C ARG A 275 30.87 -24.88 26.47
N TRP A 276 30.07 -25.24 25.44
CA TRP A 276 29.80 -25.41 24.00
C TRP A 276 28.57 -26.35 23.79
N ARG A 277 27.74 -26.40 22.82
CA ARG A 277 27.30 -26.67 21.43
C ARG A 277 25.88 -27.25 21.24
N LEU A 278 25.19 -26.94 20.18
CA LEU A 278 24.63 -27.28 18.82
C LEU A 278 23.25 -27.97 18.79
N SER A 279 22.30 -27.91 17.84
CA SER A 279 22.08 -27.77 16.40
C SER A 279 20.62 -28.01 15.95
N ILE A 280 20.12 -27.26 14.97
CA ILE A 280 19.38 -27.38 13.66
C ILE A 280 18.08 -28.24 13.49
N ILE A 281 17.01 -27.75 12.73
CA ILE A 281 16.37 -28.13 11.43
C ILE A 281 15.00 -27.45 11.15
N ALA A 282 14.71 -27.16 9.85
CA ALA A 282 13.68 -26.33 9.23
C ALA A 282 12.34 -27.02 8.86
N THR A 283 11.32 -26.20 8.44
CA THR A 283 10.10 -26.68 7.76
C THR A 283 9.53 -25.67 6.74
N ALA A 284 8.75 -26.18 5.73
CA ALA A 284 8.45 -25.59 4.43
C ALA A 284 6.99 -25.10 4.24
N LEU A 285 6.80 -24.25 3.22
CA LEU A 285 5.53 -23.72 2.70
C LEU A 285 4.94 -24.65 1.62
N MET A 286 3.61 -24.71 1.44
CA MET A 286 2.94 -25.44 0.37
C MET A 286 2.30 -24.49 -0.65
N VAL A 287 2.71 -24.65 -1.92
CA VAL A 287 2.09 -24.03 -3.12
C VAL A 287 1.69 -25.20 -4.03
N GLU A 288 0.48 -25.15 -4.62
CA GLU A 288 0.10 -26.10 -5.65
C GLU A 288 0.85 -25.75 -6.94
N VAL A 289 1.58 -26.72 -7.50
CA VAL A 289 2.35 -26.55 -8.72
C VAL A 289 1.77 -27.45 -9.82
N ILE A 290 1.39 -26.84 -10.94
CA ILE A 290 0.83 -27.50 -12.12
C ILE A 290 1.85 -27.37 -13.27
N GLU A 291 2.24 -28.49 -13.88
CA GLU A 291 3.00 -28.48 -15.13
C GLU A 291 2.05 -28.13 -16.28
N TYR A 292 2.30 -27.01 -16.94
CA TYR A 292 1.44 -26.45 -17.99
C TYR A 292 2.17 -26.39 -19.32
N ASP A 293 1.71 -27.21 -20.28
CA ASP A 293 2.25 -27.22 -21.66
C ASP A 293 1.55 -26.13 -22.48
N ALA A 294 2.25 -25.04 -22.72
CA ALA A 294 1.73 -23.88 -23.45
C ALA A 294 1.99 -23.96 -24.99
N THR A 295 2.30 -25.14 -25.54
CA THR A 295 2.72 -25.30 -26.95
C THR A 295 1.58 -25.67 -27.89
N VAL A 296 0.36 -25.48 -27.52
CA VAL A 296 -0.84 -25.80 -28.31
C VAL A 296 -1.00 -24.81 -29.46
N VAL A 297 -1.39 -25.31 -30.62
CA VAL A 297 -1.69 -24.53 -31.82
C VAL A 297 -3.17 -24.09 -31.81
N ALA A 298 -3.46 -22.89 -32.35
CA ALA A 298 -4.81 -22.36 -32.44
C ALA A 298 -5.70 -23.22 -33.38
N GLU A 299 -6.68 -23.90 -32.81
CA GLU A 299 -7.65 -24.73 -33.57
C GLU A 299 -9.05 -24.11 -33.49
N ALA A 300 -9.85 -24.30 -34.54
CA ALA A 300 -11.23 -23.80 -34.57
C ALA A 300 -12.08 -24.38 -33.43
N GLY A 301 -12.70 -23.50 -32.66
CA GLY A 301 -13.54 -23.84 -31.52
C GLY A 301 -12.77 -24.23 -30.24
N ALA A 302 -11.47 -24.02 -30.17
CA ALA A 302 -10.63 -24.38 -29.01
C ALA A 302 -11.01 -23.59 -27.76
N LEU A 303 -11.56 -22.37 -27.89
CA LEU A 303 -11.94 -21.52 -26.75
C LEU A 303 -13.34 -21.76 -26.19
N ARG A 304 -14.03 -22.81 -26.63
CA ARG A 304 -15.38 -23.11 -26.12
C ARG A 304 -15.38 -23.55 -24.66
N SER A 305 -14.36 -24.25 -24.22
CA SER A 305 -14.16 -24.62 -22.82
C SER A 305 -13.92 -23.41 -21.94
N ASP A 306 -13.27 -22.37 -22.48
CA ASP A 306 -12.85 -21.19 -21.77
C ASP A 306 -13.81 -19.99 -21.98
N ALA A 307 -15.07 -20.26 -22.37
CA ALA A 307 -16.04 -19.25 -22.75
C ALA A 307 -16.28 -18.19 -21.63
N LYS A 308 -16.17 -18.57 -20.36
CA LYS A 308 -16.32 -17.64 -19.23
C LYS A 308 -15.10 -16.73 -19.10
N THR A 309 -13.89 -17.29 -19.21
CA THR A 309 -12.64 -16.51 -19.19
C THR A 309 -12.59 -15.54 -20.37
N THR A 310 -12.94 -15.98 -21.58
CA THR A 310 -12.95 -15.13 -22.77
C THR A 310 -13.99 -14.01 -22.68
N ALA A 311 -15.15 -14.27 -22.06
CA ALA A 311 -16.18 -13.26 -21.80
C ALA A 311 -15.73 -12.16 -20.84
N SER A 312 -14.80 -12.47 -19.95
CA SER A 312 -14.29 -11.55 -18.91
C SER A 312 -12.99 -10.83 -19.31
N ILE A 313 -12.42 -11.11 -20.46
CA ILE A 313 -11.18 -10.46 -20.93
C ILE A 313 -11.37 -8.95 -20.93
N ARG A 314 -10.62 -8.26 -20.08
CA ARG A 314 -10.71 -6.82 -19.95
C ARG A 314 -9.95 -6.13 -21.08
N ILE A 315 -10.67 -5.34 -21.86
CA ILE A 315 -10.13 -4.51 -22.94
C ILE A 315 -9.96 -3.05 -22.54
N LEU A 316 -10.58 -2.61 -21.43
CA LEU A 316 -10.39 -1.27 -20.89
C LEU A 316 -9.18 -1.25 -19.96
N ASP A 317 -8.17 -0.46 -20.32
CA ASP A 317 -7.00 -0.22 -19.46
C ASP A 317 -7.31 0.84 -18.41
N PRO A 318 -7.26 0.53 -17.10
CA PRO A 318 -7.63 1.47 -16.03
C PRO A 318 -6.83 2.78 -16.01
N ALA A 319 -5.58 2.77 -16.50
CA ALA A 319 -4.77 3.99 -16.57
C ALA A 319 -5.16 4.85 -17.77
N LEU A 320 -5.34 4.25 -18.95
CA LEU A 320 -5.66 4.99 -20.17
C LEU A 320 -7.11 5.49 -20.19
N VAL A 321 -8.07 4.71 -19.68
CA VAL A 321 -9.47 5.14 -19.66
C VAL A 321 -9.79 6.16 -18.55
N SER A 322 -8.88 6.42 -17.63
CA SER A 322 -9.07 7.48 -16.63
C SER A 322 -9.29 8.86 -17.27
N ASP A 323 -8.56 9.17 -18.32
CA ASP A 323 -8.76 10.42 -19.07
C ASP A 323 -10.12 10.47 -19.76
N ALA A 324 -10.62 9.32 -20.26
CA ALA A 324 -11.97 9.22 -20.80
C ALA A 324 -13.04 9.45 -19.73
N PHE A 325 -12.90 8.85 -18.53
CA PHE A 325 -13.77 9.13 -17.38
C PHE A 325 -13.77 10.61 -17.02
N ARG A 326 -12.60 11.25 -17.00
CA ARG A 326 -12.47 12.68 -16.72
C ARG A 326 -13.20 13.53 -17.75
N GLN A 327 -13.03 13.25 -19.03
CA GLN A 327 -13.67 14.05 -20.10
C GLN A 327 -15.19 13.83 -20.19
N LEU A 328 -15.64 12.61 -19.96
CA LEU A 328 -17.07 12.25 -20.12
C LEU A 328 -17.89 12.49 -18.86
N GLU A 329 -17.29 12.30 -17.65
CA GLU A 329 -18.00 12.22 -16.38
C GLU A 329 -17.55 13.24 -15.33
N GLN A 330 -16.54 14.09 -15.60
CA GLN A 330 -16.10 15.10 -14.62
C GLN A 330 -17.11 16.21 -14.38
N TYR A 331 -17.84 16.63 -15.39
CA TYR A 331 -18.84 17.70 -15.41
C TYR A 331 -18.31 19.09 -15.02
N ARG A 332 -17.46 19.21 -13.99
CA ARG A 332 -16.89 20.45 -13.48
C ARG A 332 -15.44 20.25 -13.05
N GLN A 333 -14.62 21.29 -13.13
CA GLN A 333 -13.19 21.26 -12.82
C GLN A 333 -12.88 21.01 -11.32
N TYR A 334 -13.85 21.26 -10.43
CA TYR A 334 -13.71 20.96 -8.99
C TYR A 334 -14.00 19.50 -8.64
N TYR A 335 -14.27 18.64 -9.63
CA TYR A 335 -14.26 17.19 -9.48
C TYR A 335 -13.01 16.60 -10.12
N SER A 336 -12.56 15.46 -9.64
CA SER A 336 -11.46 14.70 -10.24
C SER A 336 -11.69 13.20 -10.14
N PHE A 337 -11.01 12.48 -11.03
CA PHE A 337 -10.86 11.04 -10.98
C PHE A 337 -9.39 10.69 -10.73
N PRO A 338 -9.06 9.54 -10.12
CA PRO A 338 -7.68 9.09 -9.96
C PRO A 338 -7.02 8.88 -11.32
N ASN A 339 -5.68 8.96 -11.37
CA ASN A 339 -4.93 8.74 -12.62
C ASN A 339 -5.02 7.29 -13.13
N ARG A 340 -5.30 6.36 -12.23
CA ARG A 340 -5.59 4.96 -12.52
C ARG A 340 -6.88 4.58 -11.82
N LEU A 341 -7.82 4.02 -12.58
CA LEU A 341 -9.11 3.55 -12.05
C LEU A 341 -8.93 2.20 -11.35
N HIS A 342 -9.89 1.85 -10.51
CA HIS A 342 -9.90 0.55 -9.84
C HIS A 342 -10.61 -0.50 -10.71
N VAL A 343 -10.26 -1.76 -10.51
CA VAL A 343 -10.92 -2.91 -11.14
C VAL A 343 -11.71 -3.63 -10.07
N ASP A 344 -12.97 -3.90 -10.33
CA ASP A 344 -13.86 -4.62 -9.43
C ASP A 344 -14.84 -5.46 -10.24
N ARG A 345 -15.75 -6.15 -9.58
CA ARG A 345 -16.79 -6.98 -10.20
C ARG A 345 -18.15 -6.69 -9.58
N TYR A 346 -19.17 -6.70 -10.41
CA TYR A 346 -20.57 -6.53 -10.01
C TYR A 346 -21.43 -7.60 -10.67
N VAL A 347 -22.47 -8.05 -9.97
CA VAL A 347 -23.47 -8.97 -10.54
C VAL A 347 -24.54 -8.15 -11.25
N ILE A 348 -24.60 -8.24 -12.58
CA ILE A 348 -25.56 -7.54 -13.45
C ILE A 348 -26.35 -8.59 -14.19
N ASP A 349 -27.69 -8.54 -14.07
CA ASP A 349 -28.61 -9.51 -14.66
C ASP A 349 -28.30 -10.97 -14.29
N GLY A 350 -27.70 -11.20 -13.13
CA GLY A 350 -27.35 -12.53 -12.62
C GLY A 350 -26.00 -13.07 -13.09
N GLU A 351 -25.24 -12.27 -13.84
CA GLU A 351 -23.90 -12.60 -14.28
C GLU A 351 -22.86 -11.68 -13.65
N THR A 352 -21.71 -12.24 -13.24
CA THR A 352 -20.57 -11.45 -12.74
C THR A 352 -19.89 -10.75 -13.91
N GLN A 353 -19.77 -9.43 -13.81
CA GLN A 353 -19.13 -8.56 -14.80
C GLN A 353 -17.89 -7.90 -14.21
N ASP A 354 -16.74 -8.06 -14.83
CA ASP A 354 -15.55 -7.29 -14.52
C ASP A 354 -15.75 -5.85 -14.95
N THR A 355 -15.45 -4.92 -14.05
CA THR A 355 -15.73 -3.49 -14.23
C THR A 355 -14.50 -2.64 -13.94
N VAL A 356 -14.49 -1.44 -14.52
CA VAL A 356 -13.53 -0.39 -14.16
C VAL A 356 -14.31 0.69 -13.44
N VAL A 357 -13.89 1.02 -12.22
CA VAL A 357 -14.66 1.86 -11.31
C VAL A 357 -13.84 3.00 -10.73
N ALA A 358 -14.53 4.10 -10.41
CA ALA A 358 -13.95 5.23 -9.70
C ALA A 358 -15.03 6.04 -8.97
N VAL A 359 -14.64 6.76 -7.94
CA VAL A 359 -15.45 7.82 -7.34
C VAL A 359 -15.07 9.17 -7.91
N ARG A 360 -16.04 10.08 -8.02
CA ARG A 360 -15.80 11.45 -8.43
C ARG A 360 -15.47 12.29 -7.18
N GLU A 361 -14.19 12.44 -6.90
CA GLU A 361 -13.68 13.13 -5.72
C GLU A 361 -13.60 14.65 -5.92
N LEU A 362 -13.51 15.39 -4.83
CA LEU A 362 -13.35 16.83 -4.83
C LEU A 362 -11.93 17.24 -5.23
N ASN A 363 -11.84 18.19 -6.17
CA ASN A 363 -10.60 18.84 -6.61
C ASN A 363 -10.64 20.33 -6.29
N GLN A 364 -10.17 20.74 -5.14
CA GLN A 364 -10.18 22.15 -4.75
C GLN A 364 -9.33 23.06 -5.63
N ALA A 365 -8.27 22.54 -6.25
CA ALA A 365 -7.47 23.30 -7.20
C ALA A 365 -8.27 23.72 -8.44
N GLY A 366 -9.29 22.95 -8.81
CA GLY A 366 -10.22 23.27 -9.91
C GLY A 366 -11.17 24.43 -9.63
N LEU A 367 -11.20 24.97 -8.41
CA LEU A 367 -11.97 26.19 -8.07
C LEU A 367 -11.32 27.47 -8.66
N GLY A 368 -10.04 27.43 -9.06
CA GLY A 368 -9.33 28.56 -9.65
C GLY A 368 -9.44 29.83 -8.81
N ASP A 369 -9.87 30.95 -9.43
CA ASP A 369 -10.03 32.24 -8.76
C ASP A 369 -11.13 32.27 -7.68
N SER A 370 -12.01 31.26 -7.66
CA SER A 370 -13.06 31.11 -6.63
C SER A 370 -12.54 30.42 -5.37
N GLN A 371 -11.27 30.00 -5.34
CA GLN A 371 -10.68 29.36 -4.17
C GLN A 371 -10.51 30.37 -3.04
N SER A 372 -11.29 30.18 -1.97
CA SER A 372 -11.21 30.94 -0.73
C SER A 372 -11.35 29.96 0.44
N TRP A 373 -10.92 30.35 1.64
CA TRP A 373 -11.12 29.50 2.83
C TRP A 373 -12.59 29.09 2.97
N TYR A 374 -13.51 30.02 2.79
CA TYR A 374 -14.96 29.75 2.89
C TYR A 374 -15.42 28.72 1.86
N ASN A 375 -15.08 28.92 0.59
CA ASN A 375 -15.46 27.99 -0.46
C ASN A 375 -14.82 26.61 -0.27
N SER A 376 -13.52 26.58 0.03
CA SER A 376 -12.78 25.33 0.20
C SER A 376 -13.13 24.54 1.47
N THR A 377 -13.66 25.23 2.51
CA THR A 377 -13.87 24.59 3.82
C THR A 377 -15.34 24.33 4.11
N ILE A 378 -16.25 25.21 3.65
CA ILE A 378 -17.68 25.19 4.02
C ILE A 378 -18.58 24.87 2.83
N VAL A 379 -18.25 25.37 1.63
CA VAL A 379 -19.11 25.19 0.46
C VAL A 379 -18.80 23.91 -0.29
N TYR A 380 -17.56 23.74 -0.73
CA TYR A 380 -17.12 22.54 -1.47
C TYR A 380 -16.49 21.55 -0.51
N THR A 381 -17.34 20.75 0.12
CA THR A 381 -16.98 19.84 1.22
C THR A 381 -16.84 18.40 0.80
N HIS A 382 -17.44 17.98 -0.32
CA HIS A 382 -17.52 16.56 -0.73
C HIS A 382 -17.47 16.41 -2.24
N GLY A 383 -17.03 15.22 -2.69
CA GLY A 383 -17.18 14.71 -4.04
C GLY A 383 -18.59 14.13 -4.24
N TYR A 384 -18.92 13.69 -5.47
CA TYR A 384 -20.27 13.24 -5.77
C TYR A 384 -20.30 12.13 -6.84
N GLY A 385 -20.79 10.97 -6.49
CA GLY A 385 -21.11 9.88 -7.39
C GLY A 385 -20.00 8.84 -7.57
N PHE A 386 -20.46 7.64 -7.85
CA PHE A 386 -19.69 6.48 -8.23
C PHE A 386 -19.87 6.23 -9.72
N VAL A 387 -18.80 6.03 -10.45
CA VAL A 387 -18.81 5.79 -11.90
C VAL A 387 -18.22 4.42 -12.17
N ALA A 388 -18.92 3.61 -12.96
CA ALA A 388 -18.50 2.28 -13.33
C ALA A 388 -18.76 2.01 -14.82
N ALA A 389 -17.81 1.36 -15.49
CA ALA A 389 -17.92 0.91 -16.86
C ALA A 389 -17.61 -0.59 -16.95
N TYR A 390 -18.19 -1.27 -17.95
CA TYR A 390 -17.83 -2.65 -18.26
C TYR A 390 -16.36 -2.74 -18.65
N GLY A 391 -15.59 -3.65 -18.05
CA GLY A 391 -14.18 -3.83 -18.35
C GLY A 391 -13.92 -4.41 -19.76
N ASN A 392 -14.88 -5.12 -20.30
CA ASN A 392 -14.82 -5.89 -21.54
C ASN A 392 -15.65 -5.31 -22.69
N ARG A 393 -16.26 -4.11 -22.54
CA ARG A 393 -17.16 -3.51 -23.54
C ARG A 393 -16.81 -2.07 -23.84
N ARG A 394 -17.05 -1.66 -25.08
CA ARG A 394 -16.96 -0.28 -25.54
C ARG A 394 -18.14 0.10 -26.42
N ASP A 395 -18.39 1.39 -26.61
CA ASP A 395 -19.32 1.86 -27.61
C ASP A 395 -18.72 1.83 -29.03
N SER A 396 -19.50 2.19 -30.03
CA SER A 396 -19.07 2.23 -31.45
C SER A 396 -17.94 3.21 -31.73
N ASP A 397 -17.77 4.22 -30.88
CA ASP A 397 -16.74 5.25 -30.98
C ASP A 397 -15.44 4.89 -30.21
N GLY A 398 -15.43 3.77 -29.51
CA GLY A 398 -14.29 3.34 -28.69
C GLY A 398 -14.26 3.91 -27.28
N LYS A 399 -15.39 4.50 -26.80
CA LYS A 399 -15.53 5.01 -25.43
C LYS A 399 -15.92 3.92 -24.47
N PRO A 400 -15.63 4.05 -23.16
CA PRO A 400 -16.14 3.14 -22.14
C PRO A 400 -17.67 3.05 -22.16
N LEU A 401 -18.21 1.84 -22.07
CA LEU A 401 -19.64 1.63 -21.91
C LEU A 401 -19.97 1.66 -20.40
N PHE A 402 -20.58 2.76 -19.95
CA PHE A 402 -20.92 2.94 -18.55
C PHE A 402 -22.12 2.09 -18.13
N LEU A 403 -22.01 1.43 -16.98
CA LEU A 403 -23.11 0.78 -16.28
C LEU A 403 -23.64 1.64 -15.11
N GLN A 404 -22.84 2.58 -14.63
CA GLN A 404 -23.20 3.57 -13.63
C GLN A 404 -22.50 4.88 -13.91
N SER A 405 -23.23 6.01 -14.03
CA SER A 405 -22.67 7.30 -14.39
C SER A 405 -23.61 8.44 -14.01
N GLY A 406 -23.29 9.68 -14.43
CA GLY A 406 -24.19 10.83 -14.32
C GLY A 406 -24.14 11.58 -12.97
N ILE A 407 -24.81 12.75 -12.97
CA ILE A 407 -25.10 13.58 -11.80
C ILE A 407 -26.55 14.09 -11.90
N PRO A 408 -27.50 13.63 -11.08
CA PRO A 408 -27.40 12.52 -10.10
C PRO A 408 -27.02 11.19 -10.74
N PRO A 409 -26.50 10.22 -9.95
CA PRO A 409 -26.10 8.92 -10.45
C PRO A 409 -27.30 8.16 -11.08
N VAL A 410 -27.06 7.56 -12.25
CA VAL A 410 -28.03 6.73 -12.97
C VAL A 410 -27.30 5.48 -13.48
N GLY A 411 -27.89 4.30 -13.30
CA GLY A 411 -27.32 3.06 -13.78
C GLY A 411 -27.90 1.82 -13.14
N LEU A 412 -27.12 0.74 -13.15
CA LEU A 412 -27.54 -0.60 -12.77
C LEU A 412 -27.19 -0.98 -11.33
N LEU A 413 -26.47 -0.14 -10.58
CA LEU A 413 -26.05 -0.44 -9.21
C LEU A 413 -27.10 -0.08 -8.13
N GLY A 414 -28.31 0.29 -8.54
CA GLY A 414 -29.39 0.66 -7.62
C GLY A 414 -29.20 2.05 -6.98
N ASP A 415 -29.98 2.31 -5.93
CA ASP A 415 -29.92 3.56 -5.18
C ASP A 415 -28.85 3.48 -4.09
N PHE A 416 -27.98 4.47 -4.01
CA PHE A 416 -26.95 4.60 -2.97
C PHE A 416 -26.69 6.05 -2.61
N GLU A 417 -26.07 6.29 -1.44
CA GLU A 417 -25.63 7.64 -1.02
C GLU A 417 -24.42 8.09 -1.87
N PRO A 418 -24.54 9.11 -2.73
CA PRO A 418 -23.52 9.46 -3.70
C PRO A 418 -22.45 10.44 -3.18
N ARG A 419 -22.64 11.04 -1.99
CA ARG A 419 -21.74 12.06 -1.48
C ARG A 419 -20.50 11.44 -0.86
N ILE A 420 -19.33 11.99 -1.19
CA ILE A 420 -18.02 11.48 -0.80
C ILE A 420 -17.33 12.55 0.06
N TYR A 421 -17.59 12.48 1.36
CA TYR A 421 -16.91 13.33 2.34
C TYR A 421 -15.55 12.77 2.73
N PHE A 422 -15.35 11.45 2.63
CA PHE A 422 -14.13 10.74 2.94
C PHE A 422 -13.62 10.02 1.69
N GLY A 423 -12.43 10.41 1.23
CA GLY A 423 -11.83 9.88 0.00
C GLY A 423 -10.33 10.15 -0.05
N LEU A 424 -9.65 9.54 -1.03
CA LEU A 424 -8.18 9.57 -1.16
C LEU A 424 -7.64 10.99 -1.39
N ASN A 425 -8.40 11.83 -2.11
CA ASN A 425 -8.03 13.21 -2.45
C ASN A 425 -8.80 14.27 -1.63
N SER A 426 -9.44 13.88 -0.54
CA SER A 426 -10.18 14.79 0.32
C SER A 426 -9.26 15.85 0.95
N PRO A 427 -9.70 17.11 1.09
CA PRO A 427 -8.93 18.16 1.77
C PRO A 427 -8.59 17.80 3.21
N GLU A 428 -7.58 18.47 3.78
CA GLU A 428 -7.12 18.26 5.16
C GLU A 428 -8.26 18.35 6.18
N TYR A 429 -9.17 19.33 6.02
CA TYR A 429 -10.40 19.42 6.79
C TYR A 429 -11.50 20.12 6.02
N SER A 430 -12.76 19.87 6.39
CA SER A 430 -13.95 20.64 6.00
C SER A 430 -14.86 20.83 7.20
N ILE A 431 -15.66 21.88 7.19
CA ILE A 431 -16.65 22.15 8.23
C ILE A 431 -18.03 22.04 7.61
N VAL A 432 -18.84 21.16 8.16
CA VAL A 432 -20.16 20.76 7.65
C VAL A 432 -21.24 20.99 8.69
N GLY A 433 -22.49 20.97 8.28
CA GLY A 433 -23.67 21.11 9.15
C GLY A 433 -24.19 22.54 9.22
N ALA A 434 -25.43 22.76 8.79
CA ALA A 434 -26.15 24.04 8.91
C ALA A 434 -26.81 24.17 10.29
N ALA A 435 -27.09 25.42 10.70
CA ALA A 435 -27.86 25.66 11.89
C ALA A 435 -29.28 25.06 11.78
N ASP A 436 -29.85 24.65 12.90
CA ASP A 436 -31.17 24.07 12.96
C ASP A 436 -32.22 25.04 12.34
N GLY A 437 -32.93 24.58 11.29
CA GLY A 437 -33.82 25.40 10.48
C GLY A 437 -33.13 26.44 9.58
N GLY A 438 -31.79 26.42 9.47
CA GLY A 438 -31.01 27.31 8.59
C GLY A 438 -31.00 26.80 7.13
N SER A 439 -30.54 27.67 6.21
CA SER A 439 -30.32 27.24 4.82
C SER A 439 -29.10 26.37 4.71
N PRO A 440 -29.11 25.31 3.86
CA PRO A 440 -27.92 24.51 3.54
C PRO A 440 -26.80 25.38 2.98
N LEU A 441 -25.58 25.13 3.38
CA LEU A 441 -24.37 25.86 2.96
C LEU A 441 -23.47 25.07 2.02
N GLU A 442 -23.57 23.76 2.07
CA GLU A 442 -22.73 22.86 1.32
C GLU A 442 -23.25 22.70 -0.10
N PHE A 443 -22.40 22.94 -1.09
CA PHE A 443 -22.74 22.70 -2.49
C PHE A 443 -22.85 21.18 -2.72
N ASP A 444 -24.01 20.72 -3.20
CA ASP A 444 -24.29 19.31 -3.41
C ASP A 444 -23.86 18.87 -4.82
N PHE A 445 -24.54 19.30 -5.83
CA PHE A 445 -24.20 19.01 -7.22
C PHE A 445 -24.80 20.03 -8.21
N PRO A 446 -24.23 20.17 -9.43
CA PRO A 446 -24.78 20.98 -10.49
C PRO A 446 -26.00 20.30 -11.09
N ALA A 447 -27.16 20.95 -11.06
CA ALA A 447 -28.44 20.45 -11.59
C ALA A 447 -28.90 21.25 -12.83
N GLY A 448 -29.93 20.72 -13.52
CA GLY A 448 -30.47 21.30 -14.75
C GLY A 448 -29.82 20.71 -16.00
N GLU A 449 -30.51 20.82 -17.15
CA GLU A 449 -30.01 20.27 -18.45
C GLU A 449 -28.66 20.86 -18.87
N ASP A 450 -28.36 22.09 -18.44
CA ASP A 450 -27.10 22.79 -18.68
C ASP A 450 -26.16 22.81 -17.45
N GLY A 451 -26.57 22.16 -16.33
CA GLY A 451 -25.80 22.14 -15.06
C GLY A 451 -25.63 23.51 -14.42
N GLN A 452 -26.45 24.51 -14.78
CA GLN A 452 -26.31 25.89 -14.24
C GLN A 452 -27.07 26.11 -12.93
N ARG A 453 -27.99 25.22 -12.54
CA ARG A 453 -28.69 25.30 -11.27
C ARG A 453 -27.87 24.62 -10.19
N GLU A 454 -27.53 25.37 -9.15
CA GLU A 454 -26.82 24.86 -7.98
C GLU A 454 -27.81 24.21 -7.01
N THR A 455 -27.51 23.06 -6.51
CA THR A 455 -28.20 22.41 -5.39
C THR A 455 -27.30 22.47 -4.15
N TYR A 456 -27.95 22.61 -3.00
CA TYR A 456 -27.25 22.70 -1.72
C TYR A 456 -27.80 21.65 -0.76
N THR A 457 -26.93 21.13 0.09
CA THR A 457 -27.23 20.12 1.09
C THR A 457 -26.69 20.50 2.46
N THR A 458 -27.01 19.70 3.43
CA THR A 458 -26.45 19.75 4.78
C THR A 458 -26.07 18.36 5.19
N PHE A 459 -24.85 18.18 5.66
CA PHE A 459 -24.37 16.91 6.20
C PHE A 459 -25.22 16.50 7.40
N SER A 460 -25.73 15.27 7.40
CA SER A 460 -26.61 14.72 8.44
C SER A 460 -26.01 13.52 9.18
N GLY A 461 -24.76 13.14 8.86
CA GLY A 461 -24.03 12.06 9.51
C GLY A 461 -23.27 12.51 10.75
N GLU A 462 -22.60 11.56 11.39
CA GLU A 462 -21.69 11.78 12.51
C GLU A 462 -20.22 11.60 12.06
N GLY A 463 -19.78 12.43 11.10
CA GLY A 463 -18.47 12.26 10.44
C GLY A 463 -17.29 12.88 11.18
N GLY A 464 -17.53 13.82 12.10
CA GLY A 464 -16.46 14.51 12.81
C GLY A 464 -16.88 15.15 14.13
N PRO A 465 -15.91 15.55 14.96
CA PRO A 465 -16.19 16.24 16.22
C PRO A 465 -16.94 17.56 16.02
N SER A 466 -17.80 17.91 16.99
CA SER A 466 -18.47 19.22 16.97
C SER A 466 -17.47 20.36 17.13
N VAL A 467 -17.60 21.37 16.28
CA VAL A 467 -16.86 22.63 16.32
C VAL A 467 -17.74 23.81 16.81
N GLY A 468 -18.99 23.53 17.19
CA GLY A 468 -19.95 24.57 17.59
C GLY A 468 -19.59 25.37 18.85
N SER A 469 -18.93 24.74 19.85
CA SER A 469 -18.54 25.45 21.07
C SER A 469 -17.33 26.35 20.87
N LEU A 470 -17.28 27.50 21.58
CA LEU A 470 -16.11 28.39 21.51
C LEU A 470 -14.81 27.69 21.90
N PHE A 471 -14.85 26.79 22.86
CA PHE A 471 -13.66 26.04 23.30
C PHE A 471 -13.15 25.12 22.19
N ASN A 472 -14.04 24.39 21.53
CA ASN A 472 -13.66 23.53 20.40
C ASN A 472 -13.15 24.37 19.22
N ARG A 473 -13.80 25.51 18.90
CA ARG A 473 -13.29 26.43 17.86
C ARG A 473 -11.86 26.88 18.14
N VAL A 474 -11.55 27.26 19.37
CA VAL A 474 -10.19 27.64 19.76
C VAL A 474 -9.24 26.46 19.61
N ALA A 475 -9.61 25.27 20.06
CA ALA A 475 -8.76 24.07 19.97
C ALA A 475 -8.47 23.69 18.49
N PHE A 476 -9.49 23.67 17.63
CA PHE A 476 -9.32 23.37 16.20
C PHE A 476 -8.62 24.50 15.44
N ALA A 477 -8.86 25.78 15.79
CA ALA A 477 -8.13 26.91 15.23
C ALA A 477 -6.62 26.81 15.54
N LEU A 478 -6.25 26.37 16.74
CA LEU A 478 -4.85 26.11 17.12
C LEU A 478 -4.27 24.89 16.38
N LYS A 479 -5.05 23.80 16.25
CA LYS A 479 -4.60 22.60 15.54
C LYS A 479 -4.30 22.87 14.07
N PHE A 480 -5.24 23.49 13.35
CA PHE A 480 -5.13 23.77 11.92
C PHE A 480 -4.50 25.14 11.60
N GLN A 481 -4.07 25.88 12.62
CA GLN A 481 -3.48 27.22 12.50
C GLN A 481 -4.32 28.17 11.63
N SER A 482 -5.66 28.09 11.77
CA SER A 482 -6.66 28.82 10.98
C SER A 482 -7.51 29.68 11.89
N GLU A 483 -7.31 30.99 11.83
CA GLU A 483 -8.12 31.97 12.54
C GLU A 483 -9.58 32.02 12.05
N GLN A 484 -9.83 31.64 10.81
CA GLN A 484 -11.14 31.58 10.20
C GLN A 484 -12.07 30.62 10.94
N ILE A 485 -11.55 29.51 11.48
CA ILE A 485 -12.33 28.58 12.32
C ILE A 485 -12.91 29.29 13.54
N LEU A 486 -12.16 30.22 14.14
CA LEU A 486 -12.61 30.98 15.30
C LEU A 486 -13.58 32.10 14.93
N LEU A 487 -13.35 32.80 13.81
CA LEU A 487 -14.01 34.08 13.47
C LEU A 487 -15.19 33.93 12.52
N SER A 488 -15.34 32.81 11.82
CA SER A 488 -16.39 32.60 10.82
C SER A 488 -17.79 32.54 11.47
N GLU A 489 -18.72 33.34 10.94
CA GLU A 489 -20.13 33.32 11.33
C GLU A 489 -20.90 32.10 10.74
N ALA A 490 -20.37 31.47 9.72
CA ALA A 490 -20.95 30.25 9.13
C ALA A 490 -20.89 29.04 10.05
N ILE A 491 -19.98 29.03 11.03
CA ILE A 491 -19.85 27.95 12.02
C ILE A 491 -20.90 28.17 13.12
N ASN A 492 -21.73 27.19 13.37
CA ASN A 492 -22.86 27.22 14.28
C ASN A 492 -22.78 26.05 15.31
N ALA A 493 -23.82 25.88 16.13
CA ALA A 493 -23.82 24.84 17.19
C ALA A 493 -23.81 23.41 16.64
N GLU A 494 -24.41 23.22 15.47
CA GLU A 494 -24.54 21.90 14.82
C GLU A 494 -23.33 21.57 13.91
N SER A 495 -22.40 22.53 13.74
CA SER A 495 -21.26 22.32 12.85
C SER A 495 -20.28 21.29 13.39
N GLN A 496 -19.87 20.40 12.50
CA GLN A 496 -18.84 19.37 12.70
C GLN A 496 -17.62 19.70 11.84
N ILE A 497 -16.43 19.29 12.29
CA ILE A 497 -15.20 19.39 11.50
C ILE A 497 -14.74 17.98 11.09
N LEU A 498 -14.72 17.75 9.77
CA LEU A 498 -14.27 16.50 9.17
C LEU A 498 -12.77 16.60 8.88
N TYR A 499 -11.97 15.69 9.38
CA TYR A 499 -10.53 15.58 9.12
C TYR A 499 -10.05 14.13 9.25
N ASN A 500 -8.78 13.85 8.92
CA ASN A 500 -8.31 12.49 8.69
C ASN A 500 -9.24 11.77 7.70
N ARG A 501 -9.44 12.40 6.56
CA ARG A 501 -10.49 12.03 5.60
C ARG A 501 -10.02 10.97 4.61
N ASN A 502 -8.71 10.82 4.42
CA ASN A 502 -8.14 9.77 3.59
C ASN A 502 -8.36 8.40 4.27
N PRO A 503 -9.01 7.42 3.59
CA PRO A 503 -9.33 6.13 4.18
C PRO A 503 -8.13 5.34 4.71
N ALA A 504 -7.00 5.34 3.97
CA ALA A 504 -5.79 4.64 4.40
C ALA A 504 -5.16 5.27 5.64
N GLU A 505 -5.10 6.61 5.70
CA GLU A 505 -4.59 7.34 6.86
C GLU A 505 -5.50 7.16 8.07
N ARG A 506 -6.82 7.16 7.84
CA ARG A 506 -7.83 6.97 8.86
C ARG A 506 -7.72 5.60 9.52
N VAL A 507 -7.63 4.54 8.72
CA VAL A 507 -7.40 3.16 9.19
C VAL A 507 -6.07 3.06 9.93
N SER A 508 -4.99 3.63 9.39
CA SER A 508 -3.66 3.62 10.03
C SER A 508 -3.64 4.36 11.38
N ALA A 509 -4.44 5.43 11.53
CA ALA A 509 -4.54 6.16 12.80
C ALA A 509 -5.33 5.38 13.85
N LEU A 510 -6.39 4.67 13.46
CA LEU A 510 -7.24 3.88 14.36
C LEU A 510 -6.63 2.53 14.72
N ALA A 511 -5.84 1.95 13.81
CA ALA A 511 -5.13 0.69 14.02
C ALA A 511 -3.63 0.85 13.73
N PRO A 512 -2.87 1.55 14.59
CA PRO A 512 -1.47 1.90 14.36
C PRO A 512 -0.50 0.70 14.37
N PHE A 513 -1.02 -0.49 14.59
CA PHE A 513 -0.31 -1.75 14.55
C PHE A 513 -0.42 -2.47 13.21
N LEU A 514 -1.25 -1.97 12.29
CA LEU A 514 -1.40 -2.52 10.95
C LEU A 514 -0.50 -1.81 9.95
N THR A 515 0.07 -2.58 9.06
CA THR A 515 0.58 -2.10 7.78
C THR A 515 -0.57 -2.16 6.78
N VAL A 516 -0.96 -1.03 6.22
CA VAL A 516 -2.10 -0.92 5.29
C VAL A 516 -1.62 -1.13 3.87
N ASP A 517 -2.39 -1.89 3.05
CA ASP A 517 -2.14 -2.09 1.62
C ASP A 517 -2.13 -0.75 0.87
N THR A 518 -1.35 -0.66 -0.19
CA THR A 518 -1.28 0.54 -1.03
C THR A 518 -2.49 0.68 -1.95
N GLU A 519 -3.20 -0.41 -2.23
CA GLU A 519 -4.40 -0.41 -3.07
C GLU A 519 -5.68 -0.32 -2.23
N VAL A 520 -6.11 0.90 -1.91
CA VAL A 520 -7.41 1.18 -1.29
C VAL A 520 -8.42 1.47 -2.40
N TYR A 521 -9.53 0.75 -2.41
CA TYR A 521 -10.48 0.80 -3.52
C TYR A 521 -11.93 0.97 -3.04
N PRO A 522 -12.76 1.69 -3.82
CA PRO A 522 -14.16 1.92 -3.46
C PRO A 522 -15.08 0.85 -4.06
N ALA A 523 -16.17 0.54 -3.35
CA ALA A 523 -17.26 -0.26 -3.84
C ALA A 523 -18.61 0.29 -3.36
N VAL A 524 -19.69 0.02 -4.10
CA VAL A 524 -21.07 0.27 -3.62
C VAL A 524 -21.52 -0.98 -2.89
N VAL A 525 -21.78 -0.84 -1.58
CA VAL A 525 -22.13 -1.94 -0.67
C VAL A 525 -23.26 -1.49 0.23
N ASP A 526 -24.33 -2.24 0.30
CA ASP A 526 -25.49 -1.99 1.17
C ASP A 526 -26.07 -0.55 1.01
N GLY A 527 -26.10 -0.05 -0.24
CA GLY A 527 -26.57 1.31 -0.57
C GLY A 527 -25.63 2.45 -0.16
N ARG A 528 -24.35 2.17 0.12
CA ARG A 528 -23.33 3.13 0.50
C ARG A 528 -22.06 2.92 -0.32
N ILE A 529 -21.32 4.00 -0.55
CA ILE A 529 -19.96 3.89 -1.08
C ILE A 529 -19.04 3.59 0.09
N LYS A 530 -18.35 2.45 0.05
CA LYS A 530 -17.37 2.04 1.06
C LYS A 530 -16.00 1.88 0.43
N TRP A 531 -14.98 2.39 1.11
CA TRP A 531 -13.59 2.12 0.81
C TRP A 531 -13.17 0.82 1.50
N ILE A 532 -12.62 -0.11 0.75
CA ILE A 532 -12.11 -1.38 1.29
C ILE A 532 -10.60 -1.24 1.44
N VAL A 533 -10.11 -1.61 2.62
CA VAL A 533 -8.72 -1.41 3.04
C VAL A 533 -8.18 -2.70 3.63
N ASP A 534 -7.10 -3.22 3.09
CA ASP A 534 -6.42 -4.39 3.61
C ASP A 534 -5.39 -4.01 4.66
N GLY A 535 -5.38 -4.72 5.79
CA GLY A 535 -4.46 -4.52 6.90
C GLY A 535 -3.61 -5.75 7.18
N TYR A 536 -2.29 -5.52 7.26
CA TYR A 536 -1.31 -6.58 7.53
C TYR A 536 -0.76 -6.47 8.94
N THR A 537 -0.54 -7.61 9.59
CA THR A 537 0.41 -7.75 10.67
C THR A 537 1.77 -8.10 10.05
N THR A 538 2.81 -7.42 10.48
CA THR A 538 4.16 -7.56 9.92
C THR A 538 5.21 -7.70 11.02
N SER A 539 6.32 -8.38 10.73
CA SER A 539 7.49 -8.44 11.60
C SER A 539 8.76 -8.64 10.76
N ALA A 540 9.89 -8.16 11.29
CA ALA A 540 11.23 -8.45 10.77
C ALA A 540 11.95 -9.54 11.57
N ASN A 541 11.27 -10.13 12.57
CA ASN A 541 11.89 -11.01 13.56
C ASN A 541 11.41 -12.45 13.51
N TYR A 542 10.82 -12.90 12.39
CA TYR A 542 10.43 -14.29 12.20
C TYR A 542 11.67 -15.11 11.82
N PRO A 543 12.06 -16.13 12.63
CA PRO A 543 13.31 -16.88 12.39
C PRO A 543 13.24 -17.70 11.11
N TYR A 544 14.37 -17.77 10.39
CA TYR A 544 14.58 -18.51 9.13
C TYR A 544 13.68 -18.09 7.96
N SER A 545 12.97 -16.99 8.05
CA SER A 545 12.20 -16.44 6.95
C SER A 545 13.00 -15.36 6.23
N ASN A 546 12.99 -15.39 4.88
CA ASN A 546 13.72 -14.42 4.08
C ASN A 546 13.22 -12.98 4.36
N GLN A 547 14.16 -12.07 4.57
CA GLN A 547 13.84 -10.65 4.67
C GLN A 547 13.71 -10.05 3.27
N GLU A 548 12.58 -9.43 3.02
CA GLU A 548 12.29 -8.71 1.80
C GLU A 548 12.13 -7.22 2.09
N ALA A 549 12.70 -6.39 1.25
CA ALA A 549 12.50 -4.94 1.29
C ALA A 549 11.08 -4.64 0.80
N PHE A 550 10.13 -4.47 1.73
CA PHE A 550 8.71 -4.34 1.43
C PHE A 550 8.44 -3.32 0.31
N ASN A 551 8.97 -2.11 0.45
CA ASN A 551 8.75 -1.03 -0.52
C ASN A 551 9.30 -1.33 -1.92
N LEU A 552 10.31 -2.19 -2.05
CA LEU A 552 10.88 -2.60 -3.34
C LEU A 552 10.09 -3.76 -3.96
N ALA A 553 9.66 -4.70 -3.15
CA ALA A 553 8.94 -5.88 -3.62
C ALA A 553 7.55 -5.55 -4.17
N ILE A 554 6.89 -4.51 -3.65
CA ILE A 554 5.57 -4.07 -4.11
C ILE A 554 5.62 -3.07 -5.28
N LEU A 555 6.80 -2.56 -5.65
CA LEU A 555 6.95 -1.54 -6.68
C LEU A 555 6.79 -2.13 -8.09
N ASP A 556 5.89 -1.56 -8.88
CA ASP A 556 5.67 -1.87 -10.30
C ASP A 556 5.19 -0.62 -11.07
N SER A 557 4.88 -0.74 -12.36
CA SER A 557 4.43 0.39 -13.20
C SER A 557 3.06 0.96 -12.79
N ALA A 558 2.31 0.23 -11.98
CA ALA A 558 1.00 0.63 -11.45
C ALA A 558 1.07 1.29 -10.07
N SER A 559 2.22 1.17 -9.39
CA SER A 559 2.37 1.65 -8.01
C SER A 559 2.43 3.18 -7.98
N GLU A 560 1.57 3.79 -7.18
CA GLU A 560 1.73 5.20 -6.80
C GLU A 560 2.87 5.33 -5.78
N THR A 561 3.61 6.44 -5.82
CA THR A 561 4.72 6.70 -4.89
C THR A 561 4.18 7.01 -3.50
N PHE A 562 3.92 5.99 -2.71
CA PHE A 562 3.62 6.15 -1.28
C PHE A 562 4.93 6.27 -0.49
N ASN A 563 5.06 7.37 0.21
CA ASN A 563 6.24 7.66 1.04
C ASN A 563 6.11 6.98 2.42
N ARG A 564 5.87 5.66 2.43
CA ARG A 564 5.85 4.85 3.65
C ARG A 564 7.23 4.23 3.85
N ASN A 565 7.90 4.59 4.92
CA ASN A 565 9.18 3.99 5.28
C ASN A 565 8.95 2.70 6.09
N ILE A 566 8.42 1.68 5.42
CA ILE A 566 8.34 0.33 5.95
C ILE A 566 9.69 -0.32 5.65
N GLY A 567 10.36 -0.80 6.69
CA GLY A 567 11.65 -1.48 6.56
C GLY A 567 11.53 -2.87 5.91
N ASP A 568 12.61 -3.63 5.99
CA ASP A 568 12.61 -5.02 5.57
C ASP A 568 11.76 -5.84 6.53
N ILE A 569 10.93 -6.73 5.99
CA ILE A 569 10.06 -7.62 6.75
C ILE A 569 10.28 -9.07 6.33
N ASN A 570 10.00 -10.00 7.23
CA ASN A 570 10.06 -11.43 6.95
C ASN A 570 8.83 -12.21 7.48
N TYR A 571 7.83 -11.49 7.90
CA TYR A 571 6.50 -12.00 8.27
C TYR A 571 5.46 -11.00 7.80
N ILE A 572 4.45 -11.49 7.09
CA ILE A 572 3.30 -10.72 6.65
C ILE A 572 2.07 -11.62 6.60
N ARG A 573 0.96 -11.17 7.18
CA ARG A 573 -0.36 -11.78 7.03
C ARG A 573 -1.41 -10.73 6.79
N ASN A 574 -2.36 -11.00 5.90
CA ASN A 574 -3.57 -10.19 5.76
C ASN A 574 -4.53 -10.56 6.90
N SER A 575 -4.32 -9.97 8.07
CA SER A 575 -4.99 -10.36 9.29
C SER A 575 -6.28 -9.59 9.54
N VAL A 576 -6.43 -8.41 8.91
CA VAL A 576 -7.58 -7.53 9.07
C VAL A 576 -8.03 -6.99 7.73
N LYS A 577 -9.35 -6.98 7.49
CA LYS A 577 -10.00 -6.17 6.46
C LYS A 577 -10.72 -5.02 7.14
N ALA A 578 -10.63 -3.83 6.56
CA ALA A 578 -11.35 -2.67 7.08
C ALA A 578 -12.22 -2.03 6.00
N THR A 579 -13.31 -1.41 6.41
CA THR A 579 -14.12 -0.57 5.54
C THR A 579 -14.20 0.84 6.11
N VAL A 580 -14.21 1.83 5.22
CA VAL A 580 -14.45 3.23 5.58
C VAL A 580 -15.63 3.73 4.75
N ASP A 581 -16.67 4.20 5.40
CA ASP A 581 -17.82 4.77 4.74
C ASP A 581 -17.46 6.13 4.12
N ALA A 582 -17.76 6.32 2.84
CA ALA A 582 -17.40 7.54 2.12
C ALA A 582 -18.24 8.76 2.54
N TYR A 583 -19.42 8.55 3.13
CA TYR A 583 -20.29 9.63 3.59
C TYR A 583 -19.94 10.10 5.00
N ASP A 584 -19.99 9.21 6.01
CA ASP A 584 -19.80 9.59 7.42
C ASP A 584 -18.44 9.21 8.00
N GLY A 585 -17.61 8.46 7.25
CA GLY A 585 -16.27 8.09 7.66
C GLY A 585 -16.20 7.08 8.81
N SER A 586 -17.30 6.39 9.11
CA SER A 586 -17.30 5.27 10.04
C SER A 586 -16.35 4.17 9.55
N VAL A 587 -15.70 3.50 10.50
CA VAL A 587 -14.68 2.47 10.19
C VAL A 587 -15.05 1.19 10.89
N ASP A 588 -15.15 0.13 10.12
CA ASP A 588 -15.31 -1.22 10.61
C ASP A 588 -14.03 -2.03 10.36
N PHE A 589 -13.54 -2.72 11.40
CA PHE A 589 -12.43 -3.66 11.29
C PHE A 589 -12.95 -5.08 11.43
N TYR A 590 -12.56 -5.97 10.51
CA TYR A 590 -12.96 -7.38 10.49
C TYR A 590 -11.74 -8.28 10.68
N GLU A 591 -11.83 -9.21 11.65
CA GLU A 591 -10.81 -10.25 11.85
C GLU A 591 -10.81 -11.19 10.66
N TRP A 592 -9.79 -11.07 9.79
CA TRP A 592 -9.72 -11.88 8.58
C TRP A 592 -8.97 -13.19 8.82
N ASP A 593 -7.80 -13.13 9.48
CA ASP A 593 -7.04 -14.31 9.90
C ASP A 593 -7.10 -14.52 11.40
N GLU A 594 -8.01 -15.37 11.85
CA GLU A 594 -8.20 -15.74 13.27
C GLU A 594 -7.03 -16.56 13.85
N THR A 595 -6.14 -17.06 12.99
CA THR A 595 -5.02 -17.91 13.41
C THR A 595 -3.76 -17.10 13.73
N ASP A 596 -3.67 -15.84 13.29
CA ASP A 596 -2.49 -15.00 13.44
C ASP A 596 -2.17 -14.68 14.91
N PRO A 597 -1.01 -15.13 15.45
CA PRO A 597 -0.61 -14.85 16.83
C PRO A 597 -0.35 -13.35 17.10
N ILE A 598 0.13 -12.61 16.11
CA ILE A 598 0.40 -11.15 16.25
C ILE A 598 -0.92 -10.41 16.37
N LEU A 599 -1.93 -10.77 15.56
CA LEU A 599 -3.26 -10.18 15.68
C LEU A 599 -3.89 -10.50 17.05
N LYS A 600 -3.75 -11.73 17.53
CA LYS A 600 -4.23 -12.12 18.87
C LYS A 600 -3.62 -11.27 19.98
N ALA A 601 -2.31 -10.98 19.91
CA ALA A 601 -1.65 -10.09 20.87
C ALA A 601 -2.25 -8.68 20.80
N TRP A 602 -2.45 -8.12 19.61
CA TRP A 602 -3.06 -6.80 19.44
C TRP A 602 -4.53 -6.75 19.87
N LYS A 603 -5.31 -7.79 19.62
CA LYS A 603 -6.69 -7.90 20.15
C LYS A 603 -6.73 -7.92 21.68
N SER A 604 -5.71 -8.48 22.35
CA SER A 604 -5.60 -8.40 23.82
C SER A 604 -5.28 -6.97 24.30
N ILE A 605 -4.53 -6.20 23.51
CA ILE A 605 -4.18 -4.82 23.80
C ILE A 605 -5.36 -3.87 23.52
N TYR A 606 -6.09 -4.13 22.43
CA TYR A 606 -7.23 -3.35 21.95
C TYR A 606 -8.48 -4.24 21.86
N PRO A 607 -9.11 -4.57 22.98
CA PRO A 607 -10.33 -5.36 22.97
C PRO A 607 -11.45 -4.59 22.24
N ASP A 608 -12.32 -5.33 21.57
CA ASP A 608 -13.58 -4.88 20.97
C ASP A 608 -13.46 -3.93 19.74
N ILE A 609 -12.26 -3.58 19.26
CA ILE A 609 -12.13 -2.75 18.05
C ILE A 609 -12.22 -3.55 16.75
N ILE A 610 -11.99 -4.87 16.81
CA ILE A 610 -12.00 -5.76 15.66
C ILE A 610 -13.16 -6.75 15.83
N GLN A 611 -14.12 -6.69 14.93
CA GLN A 611 -15.25 -7.60 14.91
C GLN A 611 -14.95 -8.88 14.09
N PRO A 612 -15.67 -9.99 14.33
CA PRO A 612 -15.46 -11.21 13.55
C PRO A 612 -15.91 -11.02 12.10
N LYS A 613 -15.22 -11.66 11.15
CA LYS A 613 -15.57 -11.64 9.72
C LYS A 613 -17.00 -12.16 9.42
N SER A 614 -17.58 -12.93 10.32
CA SER A 614 -18.99 -13.37 10.22
C SER A 614 -20.00 -12.21 10.23
N ASN A 615 -19.58 -10.99 10.57
CA ASN A 615 -20.40 -9.79 10.51
C ASN A 615 -20.36 -9.10 9.14
N MET A 616 -19.54 -9.57 8.21
CA MET A 616 -19.51 -9.01 6.84
C MET A 616 -20.76 -9.44 6.07
N SER A 617 -21.41 -8.49 5.39
CA SER A 617 -22.49 -8.81 4.46
C SER A 617 -21.96 -9.57 3.24
N GLY A 618 -22.80 -10.36 2.60
CA GLY A 618 -22.46 -11.04 1.35
C GLY A 618 -22.15 -10.05 0.23
N GLU A 619 -22.83 -8.89 0.22
CA GLU A 619 -22.54 -7.82 -0.72
C GLU A 619 -21.12 -7.25 -0.49
N LEU A 620 -20.70 -7.02 0.76
CA LEU A 620 -19.32 -6.62 1.05
C LEU A 620 -18.32 -7.70 0.63
N LEU A 621 -18.56 -8.97 0.96
CA LEU A 621 -17.70 -10.09 0.59
C LEU A 621 -17.53 -10.21 -0.92
N ALA A 622 -18.60 -9.93 -1.71
CA ALA A 622 -18.54 -9.94 -3.16
C ALA A 622 -17.53 -8.95 -3.75
N HIS A 623 -17.14 -7.92 -3.01
CA HIS A 623 -16.15 -6.95 -3.41
C HIS A 623 -14.78 -7.14 -2.73
N VAL A 624 -14.68 -7.98 -1.70
CA VAL A 624 -13.39 -8.32 -1.09
C VAL A 624 -12.55 -9.12 -2.07
N ARG A 625 -11.27 -8.70 -2.24
CA ARG A 625 -10.32 -9.32 -3.15
C ARG A 625 -9.01 -9.70 -2.44
N TYR A 626 -8.20 -10.53 -3.10
CA TYR A 626 -6.87 -10.87 -2.58
C TYR A 626 -5.96 -9.66 -2.64
N PRO A 627 -5.23 -9.32 -1.54
CA PRO A 627 -4.49 -8.07 -1.46
C PRO A 627 -3.31 -8.00 -2.42
N GLY A 628 -3.19 -6.87 -3.12
CA GLY A 628 -2.17 -6.66 -4.14
C GLY A 628 -0.75 -6.71 -3.60
N ASP A 629 -0.46 -6.00 -2.49
CA ASP A 629 0.88 -5.93 -1.93
C ASP A 629 1.33 -7.28 -1.36
N LEU A 630 0.43 -8.03 -0.71
CA LEU A 630 0.72 -9.39 -0.25
C LEU A 630 1.11 -10.32 -1.41
N PHE A 631 0.34 -10.28 -2.51
CA PHE A 631 0.63 -11.06 -3.70
C PHE A 631 2.00 -10.70 -4.31
N LYS A 632 2.34 -9.42 -4.39
CA LYS A 632 3.63 -8.94 -4.90
C LYS A 632 4.80 -9.42 -4.01
N MET A 633 4.61 -9.41 -2.68
CA MET A 633 5.57 -9.98 -1.74
C MET A 633 5.77 -11.49 -1.95
N GLN A 634 4.68 -12.24 -2.05
CA GLN A 634 4.71 -13.68 -2.30
C GLN A 634 5.35 -13.99 -3.66
N ARG A 635 5.04 -13.21 -4.70
CA ARG A 635 5.65 -13.29 -6.02
C ARG A 635 7.17 -13.11 -5.94
N SER A 636 7.66 -12.11 -5.19
CA SER A 636 9.10 -11.86 -5.00
C SER A 636 9.78 -13.05 -4.34
N VAL A 637 9.22 -13.54 -3.25
CA VAL A 637 9.78 -14.71 -2.52
C VAL A 637 9.76 -15.96 -3.39
N LEU A 638 8.66 -16.24 -4.08
CA LEU A 638 8.50 -17.42 -4.93
C LEU A 638 9.52 -17.45 -6.08
N GLY A 639 9.92 -16.30 -6.60
CA GLY A 639 10.94 -16.17 -7.65
C GLY A 639 12.28 -16.83 -7.30
N ARG A 640 12.58 -17.00 -6.02
CA ARG A 640 13.76 -17.74 -5.53
C ARG A 640 13.41 -19.10 -4.94
N TYR A 641 12.36 -19.18 -4.16
CA TYR A 641 12.05 -20.34 -3.32
C TYR A 641 11.24 -21.43 -4.02
N HIS A 642 10.86 -21.24 -5.31
CA HIS A 642 10.37 -22.35 -6.14
C HIS A 642 11.45 -23.36 -6.46
N VAL A 643 12.75 -22.98 -6.35
CA VAL A 643 13.89 -23.86 -6.59
C VAL A 643 14.11 -24.76 -5.39
N THR A 644 13.89 -26.05 -5.55
CA THR A 644 13.96 -27.04 -4.45
C THR A 644 15.30 -27.75 -4.37
N GLU A 645 16.13 -27.72 -5.44
CA GLU A 645 17.44 -28.33 -5.46
C GLU A 645 18.47 -27.36 -4.84
N ALA A 646 19.19 -27.80 -3.81
CA ALA A 646 20.07 -26.96 -3.03
C ALA A 646 21.23 -26.32 -3.83
N GLY A 647 21.80 -27.05 -4.81
CA GLY A 647 22.87 -26.53 -5.66
C GLY A 647 22.40 -25.48 -6.63
N ALA A 648 21.22 -25.67 -7.26
CA ALA A 648 20.57 -24.71 -8.12
C ALA A 648 20.13 -23.47 -7.35
N PHE A 649 19.56 -23.63 -6.16
CA PHE A 649 19.22 -22.51 -5.26
C PHE A 649 20.47 -21.69 -4.88
N TYR A 650 21.57 -22.36 -4.50
CA TYR A 650 22.81 -21.69 -4.13
C TYR A 650 23.41 -20.90 -5.30
N SER A 651 23.42 -21.48 -6.51
CA SER A 651 23.97 -20.86 -7.72
C SER A 651 23.04 -19.82 -8.36
N GLN A 652 21.78 -19.76 -7.92
CA GLN A 652 20.72 -18.90 -8.47
C GLN A 652 20.48 -19.10 -9.97
N GLN A 653 20.86 -20.26 -10.53
CA GLN A 653 20.76 -20.54 -11.96
C GLN A 653 19.32 -20.63 -12.45
N ASP A 654 18.42 -21.04 -11.56
CA ASP A 654 16.99 -21.23 -11.87
C ASP A 654 16.08 -20.18 -11.25
N ALA A 655 16.64 -19.12 -10.68
CA ALA A 655 15.85 -18.05 -10.07
C ALA A 655 15.03 -17.29 -11.14
N TRP A 656 13.82 -16.87 -10.75
CA TRP A 656 12.90 -16.14 -11.60
C TRP A 656 12.76 -14.69 -11.14
N MET A 657 12.33 -13.83 -12.05
CA MET A 657 11.98 -12.44 -11.78
C MET A 657 10.69 -12.04 -12.51
N THR A 658 10.03 -11.03 -12.02
CA THR A 658 8.92 -10.39 -12.72
C THR A 658 9.44 -9.70 -13.98
N PRO A 659 8.82 -9.86 -15.17
CA PRO A 659 9.22 -9.13 -16.36
C PRO A 659 9.02 -7.62 -16.20
N ASN A 660 9.78 -6.84 -16.98
CA ASN A 660 9.51 -5.43 -17.12
C ASN A 660 8.18 -5.21 -17.87
N ASP A 661 7.49 -4.13 -17.56
CA ASP A 661 6.28 -3.74 -18.24
C ASP A 661 6.60 -3.30 -19.69
N PRO A 662 6.10 -4.00 -20.72
CA PRO A 662 6.44 -3.69 -22.10
C PRO A 662 5.81 -2.38 -22.60
N VAL A 663 4.85 -1.83 -21.88
CA VAL A 663 4.14 -0.57 -22.22
C VAL A 663 4.58 0.61 -21.38
N ASP A 664 5.52 0.43 -20.44
CA ASP A 664 6.07 1.52 -19.64
C ASP A 664 6.79 2.55 -20.52
N GLY A 665 6.13 3.69 -20.75
CA GLY A 665 6.66 4.80 -21.55
C GLY A 665 7.82 5.55 -20.91
N THR A 666 8.17 5.27 -19.65
CA THR A 666 9.25 5.94 -18.90
C THR A 666 10.64 5.48 -19.35
N GLY A 667 10.75 4.28 -19.92
CA GLY A 667 12.01 3.66 -20.30
C GLY A 667 12.90 3.30 -19.11
N LEU A 668 12.38 3.35 -17.89
CA LEU A 668 13.09 3.02 -16.65
C LEU A 668 13.12 1.52 -16.35
N GLY A 669 12.39 0.70 -17.13
CA GLY A 669 12.31 -0.75 -16.94
C GLY A 669 11.58 -1.13 -15.65
N THR A 670 10.48 -0.45 -15.36
CA THR A 670 9.60 -0.77 -14.23
C THR A 670 8.96 -2.14 -14.41
N LEU A 671 8.70 -2.83 -13.31
CA LEU A 671 8.14 -4.18 -13.33
C LEU A 671 6.68 -4.15 -13.80
N GLN A 672 6.28 -5.23 -14.52
CA GLN A 672 4.90 -5.45 -14.91
C GLN A 672 4.01 -5.61 -13.66
N PRO A 673 2.85 -4.93 -13.59
CA PRO A 673 1.94 -5.07 -12.45
C PRO A 673 1.26 -6.44 -12.47
N ALA A 674 0.71 -6.82 -11.32
CA ALA A 674 -0.25 -7.90 -11.25
C ALA A 674 -1.62 -7.42 -11.74
N TYR A 675 -2.39 -8.30 -12.37
CA TYR A 675 -3.68 -7.96 -12.96
C TYR A 675 -4.82 -8.76 -12.34
N TYR A 676 -5.89 -8.05 -11.94
CA TYR A 676 -7.15 -8.69 -11.57
C TYR A 676 -7.99 -8.98 -12.81
N LEU A 677 -8.55 -10.17 -12.87
CA LEU A 677 -9.43 -10.63 -13.94
C LEU A 677 -10.21 -11.85 -13.50
N THR A 678 -11.48 -11.97 -13.92
CA THR A 678 -12.25 -13.20 -13.77
C THR A 678 -11.77 -14.24 -14.78
N MET A 679 -11.22 -15.36 -14.30
CA MET A 679 -10.71 -16.45 -15.14
C MET A 679 -10.97 -17.81 -14.53
N GLU A 680 -10.99 -18.84 -15.35
CA GLU A 680 -10.92 -20.24 -14.94
C GLU A 680 -9.45 -20.64 -14.92
N ALA A 681 -8.88 -20.81 -13.72
CA ALA A 681 -7.49 -21.22 -13.60
C ALA A 681 -7.31 -22.68 -14.03
N PRO A 682 -6.22 -23.04 -14.72
CA PRO A 682 -5.94 -24.42 -15.07
C PRO A 682 -5.99 -25.35 -13.85
N GLY A 683 -6.84 -26.39 -13.91
CA GLY A 683 -7.11 -27.31 -12.80
C GLY A 683 -8.32 -26.98 -11.94
N ASP A 684 -8.95 -25.83 -12.12
CA ASP A 684 -10.21 -25.45 -11.48
C ASP A 684 -11.40 -25.72 -12.42
N ASP A 685 -12.57 -26.03 -11.83
CA ASP A 685 -13.80 -26.30 -12.58
C ASP A 685 -14.72 -25.05 -12.72
N GLN A 686 -14.33 -23.93 -12.11
CA GLN A 686 -15.13 -22.71 -12.10
C GLN A 686 -14.24 -21.47 -12.27
N SER A 687 -14.79 -20.47 -12.97
CA SER A 687 -14.15 -19.17 -13.06
C SER A 687 -14.29 -18.39 -11.74
N ALA A 688 -13.20 -17.78 -11.31
CA ALA A 688 -13.14 -16.93 -10.13
C ALA A 688 -12.44 -15.61 -10.44
N PHE A 689 -12.78 -14.56 -9.73
CA PHE A 689 -12.00 -13.33 -9.77
C PHE A 689 -10.60 -13.62 -9.21
N SER A 690 -9.58 -13.40 -10.02
CA SER A 690 -8.23 -13.85 -9.74
C SER A 690 -7.23 -12.73 -9.93
N LEU A 691 -6.13 -12.78 -9.20
CA LEU A 691 -4.97 -11.91 -9.36
C LEU A 691 -3.81 -12.75 -9.91
N TYR A 692 -3.18 -12.28 -10.99
CA TYR A 692 -2.10 -13.05 -11.60
C TYR A 692 -0.86 -12.21 -11.94
N SER A 693 0.26 -12.90 -12.09
CA SER A 693 1.52 -12.36 -12.57
C SER A 693 2.35 -13.44 -13.27
N THR A 694 3.28 -13.01 -14.12
CA THR A 694 4.16 -13.89 -14.88
C THR A 694 5.60 -13.81 -14.38
N PHE A 695 6.40 -14.83 -14.69
CA PHE A 695 7.83 -14.91 -14.39
C PHE A 695 8.65 -15.15 -15.64
N ILE A 696 9.85 -14.56 -15.65
CA ILE A 696 10.93 -14.83 -16.60
C ILE A 696 12.20 -15.24 -15.85
N PRO A 697 13.20 -15.89 -16.47
CA PRO A 697 14.45 -16.20 -15.82
C PRO A 697 15.14 -14.94 -15.28
N GLN A 698 15.72 -15.03 -14.09
CA GLN A 698 16.50 -13.94 -13.53
C GLN A 698 17.71 -13.63 -14.42
N SER A 699 17.88 -12.35 -14.75
CA SER A 699 19.04 -11.90 -15.53
C SER A 699 20.29 -11.85 -14.66
N THR A 700 21.38 -12.45 -15.14
CA THR A 700 22.69 -12.42 -14.49
C THR A 700 23.69 -11.48 -15.19
N GLY A 701 23.23 -10.60 -16.09
CA GLY A 701 24.08 -9.70 -16.86
C GLY A 701 23.27 -8.64 -17.61
N GLU A 702 23.86 -8.05 -18.66
CA GLU A 702 23.23 -7.01 -19.48
C GLU A 702 22.11 -7.53 -20.42
N THR A 703 21.97 -8.85 -20.58
CA THR A 703 20.99 -9.47 -21.47
C THR A 703 19.91 -10.17 -20.68
N THR A 704 18.66 -9.71 -20.81
CA THR A 704 17.49 -10.36 -20.25
C THR A 704 16.88 -11.34 -21.25
N ARG A 705 16.70 -12.60 -20.84
CA ARG A 705 15.97 -13.59 -21.64
C ARG A 705 14.49 -13.46 -21.36
N ASN A 706 13.74 -12.84 -22.24
CA ASN A 706 12.31 -12.56 -22.07
C ASN A 706 11.45 -13.73 -22.58
N VAL A 707 11.54 -14.87 -21.87
CA VAL A 707 10.73 -16.08 -22.07
C VAL A 707 10.00 -16.38 -20.78
N LEU A 708 8.77 -16.83 -20.84
CA LEU A 708 8.02 -17.22 -19.66
C LEU A 708 8.57 -18.52 -19.06
N THR A 709 8.68 -18.56 -17.74
CA THR A 709 9.08 -19.73 -16.96
C THR A 709 8.03 -20.12 -15.95
N GLY A 710 7.18 -19.23 -15.54
CA GLY A 710 6.10 -19.47 -14.61
C GLY A 710 4.98 -18.47 -14.71
N TYR A 711 3.82 -18.85 -14.22
CA TYR A 711 2.61 -18.03 -14.16
C TYR A 711 1.92 -18.28 -12.81
N LEU A 712 1.80 -17.24 -12.00
CA LEU A 712 1.21 -17.32 -10.65
C LEU A 712 -0.19 -16.74 -10.66
N ILE A 713 -1.13 -17.48 -10.10
CA ILE A 713 -2.53 -17.08 -9.93
C ILE A 713 -2.87 -17.13 -8.44
N ALA A 714 -3.57 -16.12 -7.93
CA ALA A 714 -4.22 -16.13 -6.63
C ALA A 714 -5.74 -16.03 -6.84
N ASN A 715 -6.51 -16.95 -6.28
CA ASN A 715 -7.95 -16.82 -6.24
C ASN A 715 -8.31 -15.64 -5.33
N ALA A 716 -8.93 -14.61 -5.89
CA ALA A 716 -9.24 -13.36 -5.21
C ALA A 716 -10.74 -13.23 -4.87
N ASP A 717 -11.54 -14.27 -5.08
CA ASP A 717 -12.97 -14.26 -4.85
C ASP A 717 -13.32 -14.74 -3.44
N ALA A 718 -13.71 -13.80 -2.58
CA ALA A 718 -14.10 -14.11 -1.21
C ALA A 718 -15.53 -14.67 -1.09
N GLY A 719 -16.29 -14.74 -2.20
CA GLY A 719 -17.67 -15.20 -2.21
C GLY A 719 -18.67 -14.08 -1.96
N SER A 720 -19.96 -14.45 -1.83
CA SER A 720 -21.08 -13.49 -1.68
C SER A 720 -22.11 -13.95 -0.65
N THR A 721 -21.74 -14.82 0.29
CA THR A 721 -22.62 -15.34 1.34
C THR A 721 -22.30 -14.62 2.66
N ASP A 722 -23.32 -14.10 3.34
CA ASP A 722 -23.15 -13.38 4.60
C ASP A 722 -22.25 -14.13 5.59
N GLY A 723 -21.14 -13.50 5.96
CA GLY A 723 -20.19 -14.00 6.95
C GLY A 723 -19.43 -15.28 6.58
N VAL A 724 -19.53 -15.75 5.33
CA VAL A 724 -18.89 -16.99 4.87
C VAL A 724 -17.92 -16.68 3.72
N VAL A 725 -16.64 -16.79 4.00
CA VAL A 725 -15.59 -16.64 2.99
C VAL A 725 -15.46 -17.94 2.19
N SER A 726 -15.26 -17.83 0.88
CA SER A 726 -15.02 -18.97 -0.03
C SER A 726 -13.82 -19.80 0.43
N GLU A 727 -13.92 -21.13 0.37
CA GLU A 727 -12.82 -22.05 0.73
C GLU A 727 -11.60 -21.90 -0.18
N ASP A 728 -11.82 -21.51 -1.45
CA ASP A 728 -10.77 -21.32 -2.44
C ASP A 728 -10.11 -19.94 -2.38
N TYR A 729 -10.65 -19.01 -1.58
CA TYR A 729 -10.06 -17.66 -1.44
C TYR A 729 -8.61 -17.73 -0.95
N GLY A 730 -7.70 -17.09 -1.70
CA GLY A 730 -6.28 -17.07 -1.38
C GLY A 730 -5.51 -18.32 -1.80
N LYS A 731 -6.15 -19.28 -2.49
CA LYS A 731 -5.45 -20.39 -3.14
C LYS A 731 -4.46 -19.82 -4.16
N LEU A 732 -3.20 -20.22 -4.04
CA LEU A 732 -2.14 -19.88 -4.98
C LEU A 732 -1.89 -21.06 -5.91
N THR A 733 -2.01 -20.83 -7.22
CA THR A 733 -1.71 -21.82 -8.26
C THR A 733 -0.53 -21.32 -9.09
N LEU A 734 0.53 -22.13 -9.18
CA LEU A 734 1.70 -21.86 -9.99
C LEU A 734 1.70 -22.78 -11.21
N LEU A 735 1.60 -22.20 -12.40
CA LEU A 735 1.83 -22.94 -13.64
C LEU A 735 3.33 -22.93 -13.92
N ASN A 736 3.94 -24.09 -13.91
CA ASN A 736 5.34 -24.29 -14.26
C ASN A 736 5.44 -24.55 -15.76
N LEU A 737 6.14 -23.70 -16.49
CA LEU A 737 6.23 -23.79 -17.96
C LEU A 737 7.47 -24.62 -18.36
N PRO A 738 7.35 -25.52 -19.37
CA PRO A 738 8.42 -26.39 -19.79
C PRO A 738 9.65 -25.61 -20.26
N ARG A 739 10.83 -26.00 -19.85
CA ARG A 739 12.09 -25.36 -20.25
C ARG A 739 12.52 -25.68 -21.68
N GLU A 740 12.01 -26.75 -22.22
CA GLU A 740 12.35 -27.27 -23.56
C GLU A 740 11.64 -26.48 -24.68
N THR A 741 10.53 -25.84 -24.33
CA THR A 741 9.73 -25.05 -25.26
C THR A 741 9.87 -23.55 -24.92
N ILE A 742 10.01 -22.73 -25.96
CA ILE A 742 10.17 -21.29 -25.80
C ILE A 742 8.78 -20.63 -25.84
N VAL A 743 8.28 -20.26 -24.67
CA VAL A 743 7.05 -19.44 -24.55
C VAL A 743 7.46 -17.98 -24.44
N PRO A 744 7.05 -17.10 -25.37
CA PRO A 744 7.50 -15.70 -25.35
C PRO A 744 6.96 -14.97 -24.11
N GLY A 745 7.85 -14.26 -23.41
CA GLY A 745 7.45 -13.36 -22.32
C GLY A 745 6.84 -12.05 -22.83
N PRO A 746 6.23 -11.23 -21.95
CA PRO A 746 5.50 -10.01 -22.35
C PRO A 746 6.33 -9.06 -23.23
N GLY A 747 7.59 -8.83 -22.90
CA GLY A 747 8.48 -8.00 -23.74
C GLY A 747 8.77 -8.60 -25.11
N GLN A 748 8.87 -9.94 -25.22
CA GLN A 748 9.07 -10.61 -26.50
C GLN A 748 7.79 -10.54 -27.35
N VAL A 749 6.62 -10.72 -26.74
CA VAL A 749 5.32 -10.58 -27.45
C VAL A 749 5.16 -9.16 -27.97
N GLN A 750 5.47 -8.15 -27.19
CA GLN A 750 5.43 -6.74 -27.63
C GLN A 750 6.38 -6.51 -28.81
N ASN A 751 7.57 -7.10 -28.79
CA ASN A 751 8.50 -7.04 -29.92
C ASN A 751 7.95 -7.75 -31.14
N ASN A 752 7.30 -8.90 -30.99
CA ASN A 752 6.65 -9.64 -32.07
C ASN A 752 5.53 -8.79 -32.69
N PHE A 753 4.67 -8.15 -31.88
CA PHE A 753 3.66 -7.21 -32.38
C PHE A 753 4.25 -6.05 -33.16
N ASN A 754 5.32 -5.44 -32.64
CA ASN A 754 5.99 -4.33 -33.35
C ASN A 754 6.70 -4.75 -34.63
N ALA A 755 7.15 -6.01 -34.71
CA ALA A 755 7.89 -6.55 -35.87
C ALA A 755 6.96 -7.11 -36.95
N ASP A 756 5.70 -7.47 -36.61
CA ASP A 756 4.75 -7.99 -37.60
C ASP A 756 4.46 -6.93 -38.69
N SER A 757 4.50 -7.33 -39.95
CA SER A 757 4.38 -6.42 -41.09
C SER A 757 2.98 -5.79 -41.20
N ASN A 758 1.93 -6.52 -40.89
CA ASN A 758 0.55 -6.04 -40.93
C ASN A 758 0.28 -5.08 -39.79
N VAL A 759 0.67 -5.48 -38.56
CA VAL A 759 0.54 -4.65 -37.38
C VAL A 759 1.32 -3.34 -37.52
N SER A 760 2.61 -3.41 -37.91
CA SER A 760 3.45 -2.22 -38.06
C SER A 760 2.93 -1.28 -39.15
N SER A 761 2.40 -1.81 -40.24
CA SER A 761 1.83 -0.99 -41.33
C SER A 761 0.56 -0.27 -40.86
N LEU A 762 -0.36 -0.96 -40.17
CA LEU A 762 -1.58 -0.38 -39.64
C LEU A 762 -1.29 0.64 -38.51
N LEU A 763 -0.38 0.32 -37.59
CA LEU A 763 0.05 1.27 -36.56
C LEU A 763 0.67 2.53 -37.13
N ASN A 764 1.43 2.41 -38.21
CA ASN A 764 2.00 3.57 -38.93
C ASN A 764 0.90 4.43 -39.57
N ILE A 765 -0.15 3.83 -40.14
CA ILE A 765 -1.31 4.56 -40.64
C ILE A 765 -2.03 5.29 -39.49
N LEU A 766 -2.26 4.61 -38.40
CA LEU A 766 -2.93 5.19 -37.22
C LEU A 766 -2.12 6.32 -36.54
N ARG A 767 -0.80 6.33 -36.72
CA ARG A 767 0.11 7.41 -36.25
C ARG A 767 0.21 8.60 -37.20
N GLN A 768 -0.45 8.56 -38.36
CA GLN A 768 -0.38 9.67 -39.31
C GLN A 768 -1.27 10.84 -38.88
N GLY A 769 -0.79 12.07 -39.13
CA GLY A 769 -1.52 13.28 -38.79
C GLY A 769 -1.35 13.73 -37.33
N SER A 770 -2.43 14.18 -36.70
CA SER A 770 -2.43 14.69 -35.33
C SER A 770 -2.89 13.63 -34.31
N THR A 771 -2.43 12.38 -34.49
CA THR A 771 -2.83 11.25 -33.63
C THR A 771 -1.63 10.61 -32.95
N ARG A 772 -1.85 10.12 -31.70
CA ARG A 772 -0.91 9.31 -30.93
C ARG A 772 -1.54 7.94 -30.70
N VAL A 773 -0.77 6.88 -30.95
CA VAL A 773 -1.18 5.51 -30.64
C VAL A 773 -0.62 5.15 -29.26
N LEU A 774 -1.48 4.66 -28.38
CA LEU A 774 -1.16 4.19 -27.05
C LEU A 774 -1.49 2.70 -26.95
N ASN A 775 -0.52 1.91 -26.54
CA ASN A 775 -0.75 0.50 -26.23
C ASN A 775 -1.23 0.39 -24.78
N GLY A 776 -2.33 -0.31 -24.55
CA GLY A 776 -2.79 -0.64 -23.21
C GLY A 776 -2.07 -1.85 -22.61
N ASN A 777 -2.49 -2.27 -21.43
CA ASN A 777 -1.92 -3.41 -20.72
C ASN A 777 -1.87 -4.65 -21.61
N LEU A 778 -0.72 -5.32 -21.62
CA LEU A 778 -0.57 -6.63 -22.26
C LEU A 778 -0.98 -7.72 -21.26
N LEU A 779 -2.17 -8.28 -21.45
CA LEU A 779 -2.69 -9.39 -20.65
C LEU A 779 -2.14 -10.71 -21.21
N THR A 780 -1.82 -11.64 -20.32
CA THR A 780 -1.39 -13.01 -20.63
C THR A 780 -2.36 -13.98 -19.95
N LEU A 781 -3.04 -14.83 -20.67
CA LEU A 781 -4.16 -15.63 -20.19
C LEU A 781 -3.99 -17.11 -20.54
N PRO A 782 -4.10 -18.04 -19.56
CA PRO A 782 -4.04 -19.47 -19.82
C PRO A 782 -5.40 -19.97 -20.32
N VAL A 783 -5.61 -19.96 -21.64
CA VAL A 783 -6.84 -20.42 -22.31
C VAL A 783 -6.52 -21.26 -23.54
N GLY A 784 -7.44 -22.09 -23.97
CA GLY A 784 -7.27 -22.94 -25.16
C GLY A 784 -6.17 -23.99 -25.00
N GLY A 785 -5.74 -24.28 -23.78
CA GLY A 785 -4.59 -25.13 -23.46
C GLY A 785 -3.24 -24.49 -23.74
N GLY A 786 -3.20 -23.20 -24.12
CA GLY A 786 -2.00 -22.39 -24.36
C GLY A 786 -2.02 -21.06 -23.61
N LEU A 787 -1.24 -20.10 -24.06
CA LEU A 787 -1.25 -18.74 -23.56
C LEU A 787 -1.72 -17.76 -24.61
N LEU A 788 -2.80 -17.07 -24.30
CA LEU A 788 -3.38 -16.00 -25.12
C LEU A 788 -2.85 -14.66 -24.63
N TYR A 789 -2.30 -13.86 -25.52
CA TYR A 789 -1.87 -12.49 -25.23
C TYR A 789 -2.86 -11.52 -25.83
N VAL A 790 -3.36 -10.56 -25.03
CA VAL A 790 -4.35 -9.57 -25.47
C VAL A 790 -3.86 -8.18 -25.09
N GLN A 791 -3.81 -7.29 -26.09
CA GLN A 791 -3.40 -5.89 -25.88
C GLN A 791 -4.37 -4.94 -26.58
N PRO A 792 -5.11 -4.11 -25.86
CA PRO A 792 -5.92 -3.06 -26.45
C PRO A 792 -5.05 -1.92 -26.98
N VAL A 793 -5.43 -1.35 -28.14
CA VAL A 793 -4.73 -0.24 -28.80
C VAL A 793 -5.66 0.97 -28.87
N TYR A 794 -5.20 2.06 -28.28
CA TYR A 794 -5.93 3.31 -28.18
C TYR A 794 -5.34 4.35 -29.14
N ILE A 795 -6.20 5.25 -29.60
CA ILE A 795 -5.82 6.43 -30.35
C ILE A 795 -6.25 7.66 -29.58
N GLU A 796 -5.33 8.61 -29.52
CA GLU A 796 -5.56 9.91 -28.92
C GLU A 796 -5.19 11.00 -29.93
N SER A 797 -6.03 12.04 -30.08
CA SER A 797 -5.67 13.23 -30.85
C SER A 797 -4.65 14.06 -30.06
N THR A 798 -3.80 14.81 -30.75
CA THR A 798 -2.84 15.72 -30.10
C THR A 798 -3.46 17.05 -29.64
N GLY A 799 -4.78 17.20 -29.70
CA GLY A 799 -5.52 18.41 -29.24
C GLY A 799 -5.59 18.48 -27.70
N GLU A 800 -5.77 19.70 -27.18
CA GLU A 800 -5.78 19.98 -25.73
C GLU A 800 -6.91 19.31 -24.93
N THR A 801 -8.00 18.87 -25.57
CA THR A 801 -9.17 18.23 -24.95
C THR A 801 -9.33 16.77 -25.38
N SER A 802 -8.26 16.14 -25.81
CA SER A 802 -8.25 14.78 -26.29
C SER A 802 -8.18 13.76 -25.16
N TYR A 803 -8.71 12.58 -25.40
CA TYR A 803 -8.58 11.41 -24.52
C TYR A 803 -8.45 10.14 -25.36
N PRO A 804 -7.84 9.08 -24.81
CA PRO A 804 -7.66 7.81 -25.51
C PRO A 804 -8.99 7.12 -25.82
N LEU A 805 -9.16 6.71 -27.09
CA LEU A 805 -10.30 5.92 -27.57
C LEU A 805 -9.79 4.55 -28.00
N LEU A 806 -10.43 3.49 -27.53
CA LEU A 806 -10.10 2.12 -27.90
C LEU A 806 -10.50 1.86 -29.34
N GLN A 807 -9.52 1.61 -30.21
CA GLN A 807 -9.76 1.43 -31.64
C GLN A 807 -9.56 0.02 -32.14
N LYS A 808 -8.55 -0.67 -31.63
CA LYS A 808 -8.12 -1.96 -32.10
C LYS A 808 -7.70 -2.87 -30.95
N ILE A 809 -7.74 -4.18 -31.17
CA ILE A 809 -7.24 -5.20 -30.26
C ILE A 809 -6.16 -6.01 -30.96
N LEU A 810 -4.98 -6.08 -30.34
CA LEU A 810 -3.90 -6.99 -30.71
C LEU A 810 -4.04 -8.28 -29.92
N VAL A 811 -3.95 -9.42 -30.58
CA VAL A 811 -3.97 -10.74 -29.96
C VAL A 811 -2.88 -11.61 -30.53
N ALA A 812 -2.28 -12.44 -29.69
CA ALA A 812 -1.35 -13.48 -30.11
C ALA A 812 -1.64 -14.80 -29.40
N PHE A 813 -1.50 -15.91 -30.12
CA PHE A 813 -1.57 -17.26 -29.57
C PHE A 813 -0.56 -18.16 -30.32
N GLY A 814 0.42 -18.68 -29.61
CA GLY A 814 1.57 -19.30 -30.26
C GLY A 814 2.33 -18.31 -31.17
N ASP A 815 2.51 -18.67 -32.43
CA ASP A 815 3.19 -17.83 -33.42
C ASP A 815 2.21 -16.96 -34.26
N GLU A 816 0.90 -17.12 -34.07
CA GLU A 816 -0.12 -16.40 -34.83
C GLU A 816 -0.45 -15.06 -34.14
N ILE A 817 -0.66 -14.01 -34.96
CA ILE A 817 -0.99 -12.66 -34.50
C ILE A 817 -2.22 -12.16 -35.30
N ALA A 818 -3.18 -11.56 -34.60
CA ALA A 818 -4.31 -10.85 -35.17
C ALA A 818 -4.41 -9.42 -34.67
N PHE A 819 -4.84 -8.47 -35.53
CA PHE A 819 -5.01 -7.06 -35.21
C PHE A 819 -6.31 -6.53 -35.79
N GLU A 820 -7.40 -6.62 -35.04
CA GLU A 820 -8.75 -6.37 -35.51
C GLU A 820 -9.47 -5.27 -34.70
N ASP A 821 -10.67 -4.89 -35.12
CA ASP A 821 -11.46 -3.84 -34.49
C ASP A 821 -12.03 -4.30 -33.14
N THR A 822 -12.36 -5.58 -33.03
CA THR A 822 -12.93 -6.18 -31.82
C THR A 822 -12.14 -7.42 -31.39
N LEU A 823 -12.26 -7.75 -30.11
CA LEU A 823 -11.64 -8.96 -29.55
C LEU A 823 -12.24 -10.22 -30.21
N GLU A 824 -13.56 -10.25 -30.43
CA GLU A 824 -14.23 -11.37 -31.12
C GLU A 824 -13.62 -11.62 -32.50
N GLN A 825 -13.48 -10.54 -33.32
CA GLN A 825 -12.87 -10.65 -34.66
C GLN A 825 -11.43 -11.14 -34.60
N ALA A 826 -10.65 -10.59 -33.64
CA ALA A 826 -9.25 -10.99 -33.51
C ALA A 826 -9.10 -12.47 -33.10
N LEU A 827 -9.93 -12.94 -32.18
CA LEU A 827 -9.95 -14.34 -31.77
C LEU A 827 -10.42 -15.24 -32.93
N ASP A 828 -11.45 -14.84 -33.65
CA ASP A 828 -11.92 -15.63 -34.82
C ASP A 828 -10.86 -15.74 -35.91
N VAL A 829 -10.13 -14.66 -36.20
CA VAL A 829 -9.01 -14.71 -37.16
C VAL A 829 -7.93 -15.68 -36.70
N LEU A 830 -7.53 -15.64 -35.42
CA LEU A 830 -6.55 -16.57 -34.87
C LEU A 830 -6.98 -18.03 -34.90
N PHE A 831 -8.25 -18.30 -34.57
CA PHE A 831 -8.79 -19.66 -34.44
C PHE A 831 -9.54 -20.14 -35.69
N GLY A 832 -9.10 -19.78 -36.87
CA GLY A 832 -9.56 -20.32 -38.15
C GLY A 832 -10.99 -19.93 -38.56
N GLY A 833 -11.47 -18.77 -38.10
CA GLY A 833 -12.76 -18.20 -38.47
C GLY A 833 -13.92 -18.51 -37.52
N ASN A 834 -13.67 -19.25 -36.46
CA ASN A 834 -14.63 -19.48 -35.35
C ASN A 834 -13.85 -19.96 -34.12
N SER A 835 -13.54 -19.04 -33.22
CA SER A 835 -12.79 -19.31 -31.97
C SER A 835 -13.61 -20.13 -30.96
N GLY A 836 -14.94 -20.01 -31.02
CA GLY A 836 -15.86 -20.53 -30.00
C GLY A 836 -15.86 -19.68 -28.72
N ALA A 837 -15.14 -18.56 -28.71
CA ALA A 837 -15.16 -17.61 -27.60
C ALA A 837 -16.55 -16.96 -27.42
N ASN A 838 -16.85 -16.56 -26.17
CA ASN A 838 -18.05 -15.77 -25.86
C ASN A 838 -17.59 -14.37 -25.46
N VAL A 839 -17.53 -13.45 -26.40
CA VAL A 839 -17.06 -12.08 -26.17
C VAL A 839 -18.16 -11.09 -26.50
N SER A 840 -18.31 -10.02 -25.73
CA SER A 840 -19.33 -8.99 -25.90
C SER A 840 -18.73 -7.59 -26.05
N ASP A 841 -17.65 -7.43 -26.83
CA ASP A 841 -16.88 -6.20 -26.98
C ASP A 841 -17.36 -5.25 -28.08
N GLY A 842 -18.36 -5.67 -28.88
CA GLY A 842 -18.97 -4.85 -29.94
C GLY A 842 -20.40 -4.45 -29.63
N GLY A 843 -20.70 -3.15 -29.64
CA GLY A 843 -22.07 -2.64 -29.44
C GLY A 843 -23.06 -3.18 -30.49
N GLN A 844 -23.87 -4.03 -30.07
CA GLN A 844 -25.24 -4.46 -30.40
C GLN A 844 -25.35 -5.94 -30.11
N SER A 845 -26.25 -6.28 -29.17
CA SER A 845 -26.70 -7.65 -28.93
C SER A 845 -27.31 -8.24 -30.20
N GLY A 846 -26.46 -8.81 -31.01
CA GLY A 846 -26.89 -9.77 -32.03
C GLY A 846 -27.08 -11.11 -31.32
N SER A 847 -28.27 -11.46 -30.96
CA SER A 847 -28.68 -12.80 -30.53
C SER A 847 -28.04 -13.83 -31.45
N THR A 848 -26.96 -14.51 -31.00
CA THR A 848 -26.48 -15.73 -31.63
C THR A 848 -27.37 -16.89 -31.22
N GLY A 849 -28.54 -16.97 -31.82
CA GLY A 849 -29.31 -18.21 -31.88
C GLY A 849 -28.56 -19.21 -32.78
N SER A 850 -28.31 -20.39 -32.24
CA SER A 850 -27.93 -21.61 -32.95
C SER A 850 -28.50 -21.69 -34.35
N GLY A 851 -27.66 -22.08 -35.28
CA GLY A 851 -28.02 -22.29 -36.66
C GLY A 851 -29.32 -23.03 -36.87
N SER A 852 -30.32 -22.29 -37.24
CA SER A 852 -31.47 -22.70 -37.98
C SER A 852 -31.61 -21.66 -39.09
N SER A 853 -31.59 -22.09 -40.31
CA SER A 853 -31.93 -21.29 -41.45
C SER A 853 -33.36 -20.76 -41.29
N GLY A 854 -33.47 -19.61 -40.61
CA GLY A 854 -34.71 -18.90 -40.33
C GLY A 854 -34.83 -17.74 -41.29
N THR A 855 -35.81 -17.84 -42.14
CA THR A 855 -36.42 -16.79 -42.98
C THR A 855 -36.50 -15.49 -42.19
N ALA A 856 -36.01 -14.42 -42.77
CA ALA A 856 -36.07 -13.05 -42.21
C ALA A 856 -37.51 -12.80 -41.70
N THR A 857 -37.62 -12.27 -40.49
CA THR A 857 -38.91 -11.82 -39.96
C THR A 857 -39.42 -10.68 -40.83
N SER A 858 -40.46 -10.92 -41.58
CA SER A 858 -41.12 -9.96 -42.44
C SER A 858 -41.53 -8.74 -41.62
N SER A 859 -41.16 -7.55 -42.03
CA SER A 859 -41.58 -6.27 -41.46
C SER A 859 -43.06 -5.96 -41.59
N GLY A 860 -43.74 -6.81 -42.31
CA GLY A 860 -45.13 -6.56 -42.69
C GLY A 860 -45.29 -5.67 -43.91
N ASN A 861 -44.20 -5.07 -44.39
CA ASN A 861 -44.14 -4.30 -45.64
C ASN A 861 -43.22 -5.03 -46.62
N ALA A 862 -43.82 -5.64 -47.64
CA ALA A 862 -43.10 -6.49 -48.59
C ALA A 862 -42.06 -5.73 -49.42
N ASP A 863 -42.27 -4.43 -49.67
CA ASP A 863 -41.39 -3.57 -50.39
C ASP A 863 -40.15 -3.22 -49.56
N LEU A 864 -40.30 -2.98 -48.28
CA LEU A 864 -39.19 -2.76 -47.32
C LEU A 864 -38.35 -4.03 -47.16
N ASP A 865 -38.94 -5.18 -47.02
CA ASP A 865 -38.22 -6.45 -46.92
C ASP A 865 -37.46 -6.77 -48.21
N ALA A 866 -38.02 -6.43 -49.38
CA ALA A 866 -37.32 -6.60 -50.67
C ALA A 866 -36.10 -5.63 -50.80
N ALA A 867 -36.27 -4.39 -50.41
CA ALA A 867 -35.20 -3.40 -50.43
C ALA A 867 -34.08 -3.74 -49.44
N LEU A 868 -34.37 -4.19 -48.23
CA LEU A 868 -33.37 -4.62 -47.24
C LEU A 868 -32.60 -5.87 -47.70
N ASN A 869 -33.28 -6.82 -48.36
CA ASN A 869 -32.60 -7.97 -48.93
C ASN A 869 -31.68 -7.58 -50.12
N ALA A 870 -32.08 -6.59 -50.95
CA ALA A 870 -31.27 -6.08 -52.04
C ALA A 870 -30.03 -5.34 -51.48
N ALA A 871 -30.17 -4.57 -50.40
CA ALA A 871 -29.05 -3.89 -49.72
C ALA A 871 -28.04 -4.91 -49.17
N ASN A 872 -28.53 -5.96 -48.50
CA ASN A 872 -27.70 -7.02 -47.93
C ASN A 872 -26.92 -7.79 -49.04
N GLN A 873 -27.56 -8.06 -50.16
CA GLN A 873 -26.86 -8.69 -51.28
C GLN A 873 -25.82 -7.77 -51.92
N ALA A 874 -26.15 -6.50 -52.07
CA ALA A 874 -25.21 -5.51 -52.62
C ALA A 874 -23.97 -5.31 -51.70
N LEU A 875 -24.14 -5.36 -50.39
CA LEU A 875 -23.07 -5.36 -49.40
C LEU A 875 -22.14 -6.57 -49.57
N LYS A 876 -22.67 -7.76 -49.68
CA LYS A 876 -21.88 -8.99 -49.91
C LYS A 876 -21.09 -8.92 -51.22
N ASP A 877 -21.76 -8.44 -52.30
CA ASP A 877 -21.11 -8.31 -53.59
C ASP A 877 -19.97 -7.27 -53.57
N LYS A 878 -20.15 -6.16 -52.81
CA LYS A 878 -19.16 -5.12 -52.56
C LYS A 878 -17.94 -5.68 -51.80
N GLU A 879 -18.16 -6.46 -50.73
CA GLU A 879 -17.08 -7.13 -49.99
C GLU A 879 -16.32 -8.14 -50.88
N GLN A 880 -17.05 -8.92 -51.69
CA GLN A 880 -16.43 -9.88 -52.59
C GLN A 880 -15.60 -9.19 -53.67
N ALA A 881 -16.08 -8.08 -54.22
CA ALA A 881 -15.37 -7.28 -55.21
C ALA A 881 -14.11 -6.65 -54.59
N LEU A 882 -14.20 -6.18 -53.34
CA LEU A 882 -13.05 -5.65 -52.59
C LEU A 882 -11.96 -6.72 -52.36
N ARG A 883 -12.37 -7.92 -51.91
CA ARG A 883 -11.45 -9.06 -51.71
C ARG A 883 -10.77 -9.53 -53.01
N SER A 884 -11.47 -9.41 -54.14
CA SER A 884 -10.94 -9.81 -55.45
C SER A 884 -10.15 -8.69 -56.16
N GLY A 885 -10.14 -7.49 -55.60
CA GLY A 885 -9.49 -6.31 -56.18
C GLY A 885 -10.21 -5.79 -57.45
N ASP A 886 -11.45 -6.17 -57.65
CA ASP A 886 -12.24 -5.72 -58.82
C ASP A 886 -12.97 -4.41 -58.54
N TRP A 887 -12.32 -3.29 -58.83
CA TRP A 887 -12.83 -1.94 -58.59
C TRP A 887 -14.06 -1.59 -59.44
N THR A 888 -14.26 -2.28 -60.59
CA THR A 888 -15.43 -2.08 -61.41
C THR A 888 -16.65 -2.74 -60.73
N ALA A 889 -16.52 -3.99 -60.30
CA ALA A 889 -17.55 -4.70 -59.56
C ALA A 889 -17.86 -4.05 -58.21
N PHE A 890 -16.86 -3.48 -57.55
CA PHE A 890 -17.04 -2.71 -56.32
C PHE A 890 -17.92 -1.46 -56.55
N GLY A 891 -17.66 -0.67 -57.60
CA GLY A 891 -18.45 0.52 -57.91
C GLY A 891 -19.91 0.17 -58.31
N GLU A 892 -20.13 -0.94 -59.02
CA GLU A 892 -21.46 -1.42 -59.39
C GLU A 892 -22.25 -1.93 -58.19
N ALA A 893 -21.55 -2.57 -57.22
CA ALA A 893 -22.16 -3.03 -55.95
C ALA A 893 -22.50 -1.86 -55.03
N ASP A 894 -21.66 -0.83 -55.00
CA ASP A 894 -21.89 0.41 -54.20
C ASP A 894 -23.11 1.21 -54.71
N GLU A 895 -23.29 1.31 -56.02
CA GLU A 895 -24.47 1.93 -56.64
C GLU A 895 -25.76 1.14 -56.34
N ARG A 896 -25.70 -0.20 -56.39
CA ARG A 896 -26.83 -1.05 -56.00
C ARG A 896 -27.18 -0.94 -54.52
N LEU A 897 -26.19 -0.81 -53.67
CA LEU A 897 -26.40 -0.59 -52.24
C LEU A 897 -27.10 0.74 -51.98
N ARG A 898 -26.66 1.81 -52.64
CA ARG A 898 -27.26 3.15 -52.48
C ARG A 898 -28.73 3.14 -52.95
N GLN A 899 -28.99 2.53 -54.10
CA GLN A 899 -30.35 2.43 -54.64
C GLN A 899 -31.27 1.60 -53.70
N ALA A 900 -30.77 0.50 -53.14
CA ALA A 900 -31.54 -0.32 -52.23
C ALA A 900 -31.83 0.38 -50.90
N VAL A 901 -30.94 1.25 -50.42
CA VAL A 901 -31.17 2.10 -49.23
C VAL A 901 -32.20 3.20 -49.54
N GLU A 902 -32.17 3.80 -50.72
CA GLU A 902 -33.21 4.77 -51.17
C GLU A 902 -34.60 4.10 -51.30
N ASP A 903 -34.64 2.89 -51.84
CA ASP A 903 -35.89 2.10 -51.95
C ASP A 903 -36.41 1.71 -50.56
N ALA A 904 -35.54 1.38 -49.62
CA ALA A 904 -35.93 1.07 -48.22
C ALA A 904 -36.50 2.30 -47.50
N LEU A 905 -35.90 3.45 -47.70
CA LEU A 905 -36.42 4.73 -47.12
C LEU A 905 -37.79 5.11 -47.73
N ALA A 906 -37.94 4.96 -49.06
CA ALA A 906 -39.19 5.20 -49.74
C ALA A 906 -40.30 4.22 -49.31
N ALA A 907 -39.94 2.95 -48.98
CA ALA A 907 -40.86 1.97 -48.42
C ALA A 907 -41.25 2.23 -46.96
N LEU A 908 -40.43 2.98 -46.20
CA LEU A 908 -40.76 3.41 -44.84
C LEU A 908 -41.69 4.65 -44.79
N GLU A 909 -41.67 5.49 -45.85
CA GLU A 909 -42.50 6.69 -45.95
C GLU A 909 -43.95 6.37 -46.47
N ASN A 910 -44.19 5.18 -47.00
CA ASN A 910 -45.50 4.70 -47.46
C ASN A 910 -46.11 3.71 -46.47
#